data_a0414b67ebb1c4fba88fb55e1c63153b
#
_entry.id   a0414b67ebb1c4fba88fb55e1c63153b
#
_cell.length_a   1.000
_cell.length_b   1.000
_cell.length_c   1.000
_cell.angle_alpha   90.00
_cell.angle_beta   90.00
_cell.angle_gamma   90.00
#
_symmetry.space_group_name_H-M   'P 1'
#
loop_
_entity.id
_entity.type
_entity.pdbx_description
1 polymer ?
#
loop_
_entity_poly.entity_id
_entity_poly.type
_entity_poly.pdbx_seq_one_letter_code
_entity_poly.pdbx_strand_id
1 'polypeptide(L)'
;MVTHHPPDGLPAASVRWLPVDAADDALREAIAELDPDRRLGSAEHPVFLTVWLPCPKGGCLSFVGMSPAGRRWLAGLAGDDFAARRRADLEAALAAARPGTTLPDDPVEQVIALARALTGDQSGPSRFALARQPLWCGPDGGSGLAHSCDPATGRPGLTGSYLAGAPAARLLTEGGTDLAELVGTRPWGAPLRAAVEAAEAELDWPVRVEFVVEGDSLTVVRTTRAVLHGASLLRVVADRRESGRLTPAQAVRLVEPLDVERAGAAGVRALGLPVAARGRGVSPGLACGHVVFSAAEAVAAQAEGERPVLVLTESRPQDLPGLLAATAVVTERGGQTSHAAVVARGLGLPAVAALADGVLDADARVLRTARGDTVRAGDLITVDGHTGLVHLGGRQGLATERRTPAVLPGWLDDALSALSAPPSLAVRVNADTGADAAAGRALGASGVGLCRLEHMFLGEHHQVLQRVLTARPGPDLTEGLATVHAFLRAEITEVLVAMDGLPVTVRLLDPPRHEFLPDLTEAALTAAATGAPADRDRLDLTRRLHEHNPMLGVRGVRTGILLPALTAVQIKALAEATHALRRSGHDPRPELLVPMVSTPGELDFVRGVLDDVCARLGTTPAGTGISLGAMIETPRAALLARSLARRADFLSLGTNDLTALVWGLSRDDAEHHLLPAYQDLGLLDTSPFARLDVEAVGLLARRVADDARAVRPGITLGVCGEQAADESAVRFFAEAGYDHVSCAPPRIPLARLAAARAALPPEAADNRPTEAKR
;
A
#
# COMPACT_ATOMS: atom_id res chain seq x y z
N MET A 1 5.27 17.08 -30.72
CA MET A 1 5.14 18.49 -31.17
C MET A 1 4.99 19.31 -29.89
N VAL A 2 6.01 20.02 -29.49
CA VAL A 2 5.90 20.97 -28.37
C VAL A 2 5.15 22.16 -28.94
N THR A 3 3.91 22.33 -28.55
CA THR A 3 3.13 23.52 -28.89
C THR A 3 3.79 24.71 -28.19
N HIS A 4 4.20 25.70 -28.97
CA HIS A 4 4.79 26.97 -28.52
C HIS A 4 3.69 27.87 -27.91
N HIS A 5 2.99 27.41 -26.92
CA HIS A 5 2.08 28.25 -26.16
C HIS A 5 2.83 28.94 -25.02
N PRO A 6 2.42 30.16 -24.61
CA PRO A 6 2.90 30.77 -23.39
C PRO A 6 2.75 29.77 -22.24
N PRO A 7 3.60 29.82 -21.20
CA PRO A 7 3.50 28.93 -20.06
C PRO A 7 2.04 28.86 -19.63
N ASP A 8 1.52 27.62 -19.57
CA ASP A 8 0.09 27.35 -19.42
C ASP A 8 -0.56 28.28 -18.38
N GLY A 9 -1.55 29.04 -18.81
CA GLY A 9 -2.38 29.85 -17.94
C GLY A 9 -2.05 31.35 -17.82
N LEU A 10 -1.06 31.89 -18.52
CA LEU A 10 -0.84 33.34 -18.54
C LEU A 10 -1.57 34.03 -19.72
N PRO A 11 -2.23 35.18 -19.52
CA PRO A 11 -2.83 35.95 -20.60
C PRO A 11 -1.78 36.29 -21.67
N ALA A 12 -2.09 36.12 -22.95
CA ALA A 12 -1.19 36.38 -24.06
C ALA A 12 -0.60 37.82 -24.06
N ALA A 13 -1.37 38.80 -23.52
CA ALA A 13 -0.93 40.18 -23.34
C ALA A 13 0.19 40.33 -22.29
N SER A 14 0.39 39.35 -21.40
CA SER A 14 1.38 39.38 -20.33
C SER A 14 2.65 38.60 -20.68
N VAL A 15 2.80 38.10 -21.90
CA VAL A 15 3.93 37.28 -22.32
C VAL A 15 4.53 37.80 -23.60
N ARG A 16 5.87 37.88 -23.67
CA ARG A 16 6.63 38.16 -24.90
C ARG A 16 7.61 37.04 -25.19
N TRP A 17 7.55 36.48 -26.39
CA TRP A 17 8.48 35.48 -26.84
C TRP A 17 9.61 36.15 -27.64
N LEU A 18 10.83 35.90 -27.24
CA LEU A 18 12.03 36.47 -27.84
C LEU A 18 12.93 35.35 -28.37
N PRO A 19 13.62 35.56 -29.50
CA PRO A 19 14.66 34.64 -29.95
C PRO A 19 15.84 34.65 -28.96
N VAL A 20 16.58 33.56 -28.92
CA VAL A 20 17.70 33.36 -27.97
C VAL A 20 18.84 34.37 -28.22
N ASP A 21 18.98 34.85 -29.45
CA ASP A 21 19.99 35.83 -29.89
C ASP A 21 19.49 37.29 -29.92
N ALA A 22 18.29 37.54 -29.32
CA ALA A 22 17.76 38.92 -29.30
C ALA A 22 18.76 39.89 -28.66
N ALA A 23 18.91 41.05 -29.28
CA ALA A 23 19.79 42.12 -28.76
C ALA A 23 19.26 42.66 -27.39
N ASP A 24 20.15 43.25 -26.59
CA ASP A 24 19.78 43.81 -25.27
C ASP A 24 18.72 44.91 -25.39
N ASP A 25 18.74 45.69 -26.46
CA ASP A 25 17.73 46.72 -26.74
C ASP A 25 16.33 46.10 -26.95
N ALA A 26 16.25 44.97 -27.68
CA ALA A 26 14.98 44.24 -27.84
C ALA A 26 14.47 43.64 -26.52
N LEU A 27 15.36 43.20 -25.64
CA LEU A 27 15.03 42.76 -24.30
C LEU A 27 14.50 43.94 -23.46
N ARG A 28 15.12 45.11 -23.50
CA ARG A 28 14.68 46.32 -22.81
C ARG A 28 13.32 46.78 -23.32
N GLU A 29 13.10 46.75 -24.63
CA GLU A 29 11.83 47.12 -25.23
C GLU A 29 10.71 46.15 -24.76
N ALA A 30 10.94 44.83 -24.80
CA ALA A 30 10.01 43.84 -24.35
C ALA A 30 9.71 43.97 -22.82
N ILE A 31 10.70 44.30 -22.02
CA ILE A 31 10.52 44.59 -20.59
C ILE A 31 9.66 45.84 -20.40
N ALA A 32 9.93 46.92 -21.17
CA ALA A 32 9.14 48.13 -21.10
C ALA A 32 7.71 47.96 -21.52
N GLU A 33 7.43 47.12 -22.54
CA GLU A 33 6.08 46.78 -22.96
C GLU A 33 5.32 45.97 -21.91
N LEU A 34 6.01 45.06 -21.18
CA LEU A 34 5.40 44.25 -20.13
C LEU A 34 5.26 45.02 -18.82
N ASP A 35 6.03 46.08 -18.59
CA ASP A 35 5.98 46.95 -17.41
C ASP A 35 5.87 48.43 -17.77
N PRO A 36 4.77 48.86 -18.45
CA PRO A 36 4.61 50.23 -18.95
C PRO A 36 4.66 51.27 -17.85
N ASP A 37 4.24 50.92 -16.65
CA ASP A 37 4.24 51.83 -15.48
C ASP A 37 5.56 51.83 -14.70
N ARG A 38 6.57 51.11 -15.17
CA ARG A 38 7.91 50.97 -14.54
C ARG A 38 7.83 50.49 -13.09
N ARG A 39 6.93 49.57 -12.81
CA ARG A 39 6.71 49.01 -11.47
C ARG A 39 7.69 47.87 -11.11
N LEU A 40 8.55 47.48 -12.03
CA LEU A 40 9.56 46.46 -11.80
C LEU A 40 10.50 46.94 -10.67
N GLY A 41 10.43 46.24 -9.54
CA GLY A 41 11.20 46.61 -8.34
C GLY A 41 10.65 47.76 -7.50
N SER A 42 9.45 48.29 -7.79
CA SER A 42 8.75 49.25 -6.93
C SER A 42 8.37 48.60 -5.58
N ALA A 43 8.45 49.35 -4.49
CA ALA A 43 8.03 48.88 -3.18
C ALA A 43 6.51 48.95 -2.94
N GLU A 44 5.80 49.79 -3.70
CA GLU A 44 4.37 50.02 -3.50
C GLU A 44 3.50 49.05 -4.31
N HIS A 45 3.92 48.72 -5.54
CA HIS A 45 3.19 47.78 -6.40
C HIS A 45 4.18 46.92 -7.22
N PRO A 46 4.85 45.94 -6.62
CA PRO A 46 5.91 45.22 -7.29
C PRO A 46 5.35 44.33 -8.41
N VAL A 47 5.91 44.46 -9.59
CA VAL A 47 5.73 43.57 -10.74
C VAL A 47 7.00 42.74 -10.86
N PHE A 48 6.83 41.47 -11.09
CA PHE A 48 7.95 40.57 -11.34
C PHE A 48 7.93 40.13 -12.80
N LEU A 49 9.08 40.21 -13.45
CA LEU A 49 9.30 39.62 -14.75
C LEU A 49 9.96 38.26 -14.60
N THR A 50 9.33 37.25 -15.13
CA THR A 50 9.82 35.88 -15.10
C THR A 50 10.37 35.51 -16.47
N VAL A 51 11.60 35.00 -16.52
CA VAL A 51 12.21 34.44 -17.73
C VAL A 51 11.87 32.96 -17.80
N TRP A 52 11.25 32.52 -18.89
CA TRP A 52 10.88 31.13 -19.09
C TRP A 52 11.66 30.53 -20.25
N LEU A 53 12.30 29.39 -20.00
CA LEU A 53 12.97 28.60 -21.03
C LEU A 53 12.26 27.25 -21.18
N PRO A 54 11.83 26.88 -22.38
CA PRO A 54 11.35 25.53 -22.64
C PRO A 54 12.52 24.56 -22.47
N CYS A 55 12.37 23.59 -21.59
CA CYS A 55 13.37 22.54 -21.35
C CYS A 55 13.02 21.27 -22.13
N PRO A 56 13.96 20.57 -22.77
CA PRO A 56 13.69 19.34 -23.53
C PRO A 56 13.07 18.21 -22.73
N LYS A 57 13.12 18.27 -21.39
CA LYS A 57 12.52 17.29 -20.46
C LYS A 57 11.16 17.70 -19.91
N GLY A 58 10.48 18.68 -20.50
CA GLY A 58 9.11 19.05 -20.12
C GLY A 58 8.99 19.96 -18.89
N GLY A 59 10.02 20.71 -18.53
CA GLY A 59 9.99 21.70 -17.45
C GLY A 59 10.33 23.11 -17.95
N CYS A 60 9.97 24.13 -17.19
CA CYS A 60 10.41 25.52 -17.41
C CYS A 60 11.23 26.00 -16.23
N LEU A 61 12.37 26.62 -16.47
CA LEU A 61 13.12 27.36 -15.46
C LEU A 61 12.55 28.78 -15.39
N SER A 62 12.13 29.23 -14.21
CA SER A 62 11.62 30.59 -14.01
C SER A 62 12.48 31.34 -13.04
N PHE A 63 12.86 32.57 -13.42
CA PHE A 63 13.66 33.47 -12.61
C PHE A 63 12.99 34.85 -12.50
N VAL A 64 13.11 35.46 -11.35
CA VAL A 64 12.46 36.73 -11.00
C VAL A 64 13.51 37.77 -10.69
N GLY A 65 13.53 38.89 -11.42
CA GLY A 65 14.38 40.03 -11.12
C GLY A 65 13.85 40.80 -9.90
N MET A 66 14.73 41.13 -8.94
CA MET A 66 14.38 41.86 -7.71
C MET A 66 15.31 43.02 -7.40
N SER A 67 14.72 44.21 -7.24
CA SER A 67 15.44 45.35 -6.68
C SER A 67 15.77 45.20 -5.18
N PRO A 68 16.66 45.99 -4.62
CA PRO A 68 16.87 46.06 -3.16
C PRO A 68 15.60 46.40 -2.37
N ALA A 69 14.71 47.22 -2.94
CA ALA A 69 13.40 47.52 -2.35
C ALA A 69 12.46 46.32 -2.42
N GLY A 70 12.41 45.61 -3.54
CA GLY A 70 11.63 44.37 -3.71
C GLY A 70 12.10 43.27 -2.77
N ARG A 71 13.40 43.16 -2.51
CA ARG A 71 13.97 42.22 -1.52
C ARG A 71 13.48 42.52 -0.10
N ARG A 72 13.52 43.80 0.33
CA ARG A 72 13.01 44.22 1.65
C ARG A 72 11.51 43.95 1.78
N TRP A 73 10.75 44.19 0.71
CA TRP A 73 9.34 43.93 0.67
C TRP A 73 9.05 42.41 0.78
N LEU A 74 9.75 41.58 0.01
CA LEU A 74 9.61 40.13 0.07
C LEU A 74 10.02 39.56 1.45
N ALA A 75 11.05 40.10 2.06
CA ALA A 75 11.48 39.77 3.41
C ALA A 75 10.41 40.09 4.45
N GLY A 76 9.71 41.22 4.29
CA GLY A 76 8.58 41.59 5.15
C GLY A 76 7.38 40.65 5.02
N LEU A 77 7.18 40.02 3.86
CA LEU A 77 6.05 39.12 3.60
C LEU A 77 6.33 37.65 3.94
N ALA A 78 7.52 37.16 3.58
CA ALA A 78 7.85 35.74 3.63
C ALA A 78 9.01 35.42 4.57
N GLY A 79 9.57 36.45 5.25
CA GLY A 79 10.74 36.37 6.12
C GLY A 79 12.07 36.58 5.39
N ASP A 80 13.03 37.12 6.13
CA ASP A 80 14.40 37.47 5.62
C ASP A 80 15.10 36.25 5.00
N ASP A 81 14.94 35.09 5.61
CA ASP A 81 15.55 33.84 5.14
C ASP A 81 15.03 33.40 3.77
N PHE A 82 13.76 33.65 3.45
CA PHE A 82 13.19 33.30 2.15
C PHE A 82 13.74 34.22 1.05
N ALA A 83 13.77 35.51 1.29
CA ALA A 83 14.33 36.48 0.36
C ALA A 83 15.82 36.26 0.09
N ALA A 84 16.56 35.91 1.13
CA ALA A 84 17.99 35.58 1.04
C ALA A 84 18.23 34.29 0.23
N ARG A 85 17.48 33.23 0.50
CA ARG A 85 17.57 31.99 -0.27
C ARG A 85 17.24 32.20 -1.76
N ARG A 86 16.20 32.96 -2.09
CA ARG A 86 15.88 33.26 -3.49
C ARG A 86 16.98 34.01 -4.22
N ARG A 87 17.65 34.93 -3.55
CA ARG A 87 18.83 35.62 -4.12
C ARG A 87 19.99 34.63 -4.32
N ALA A 88 20.28 33.81 -3.32
CA ALA A 88 21.32 32.79 -3.41
C ALA A 88 21.04 31.77 -4.54
N ASP A 89 19.81 31.35 -4.71
CA ASP A 89 19.39 30.46 -5.81
C ASP A 89 19.63 31.10 -7.20
N LEU A 90 19.33 32.43 -7.31
CA LEU A 90 19.58 33.19 -8.53
C LEU A 90 21.07 33.36 -8.83
N GLU A 91 21.84 33.68 -7.81
CA GLU A 91 23.31 33.81 -7.90
C GLU A 91 23.98 32.49 -8.24
N ALA A 92 23.50 31.38 -7.64
CA ALA A 92 23.98 30.03 -7.94
C ALA A 92 23.65 29.62 -9.37
N ALA A 93 22.42 29.89 -9.85
CA ALA A 93 22.01 29.61 -11.22
C ALA A 93 22.82 30.42 -12.24
N LEU A 94 23.06 31.71 -11.95
CA LEU A 94 23.87 32.58 -12.80
C LEU A 94 25.34 32.13 -12.83
N ALA A 95 25.91 31.77 -11.70
CA ALA A 95 27.28 31.25 -11.59
C ALA A 95 27.45 29.89 -12.28
N ALA A 96 26.45 29.03 -12.19
CA ALA A 96 26.46 27.75 -12.91
C ALA A 96 26.39 27.90 -14.43
N ALA A 97 25.59 28.87 -14.91
CA ALA A 97 25.45 29.14 -16.33
C ALA A 97 26.61 29.98 -16.90
N ARG A 98 27.22 30.86 -16.10
CA ARG A 98 28.30 31.75 -16.50
C ARG A 98 29.22 32.08 -15.30
N PRO A 99 30.24 31.26 -15.04
CA PRO A 99 31.17 31.49 -13.93
C PRO A 99 31.80 32.90 -13.93
N GLY A 100 31.81 33.55 -12.78
CA GLY A 100 32.37 34.89 -12.60
C GLY A 100 31.40 36.05 -12.85
N THR A 101 30.16 35.81 -13.16
CA THR A 101 29.13 36.85 -13.33
C THR A 101 28.44 37.12 -11.99
N THR A 102 28.37 38.37 -11.59
CA THR A 102 27.62 38.81 -10.39
C THR A 102 26.24 39.28 -10.78
N LEU A 103 25.24 39.05 -9.91
CA LEU A 103 23.88 39.50 -10.11
C LEU A 103 23.79 41.01 -9.99
N PRO A 104 23.36 41.79 -11.01
CA PRO A 104 23.21 43.25 -10.93
C PRO A 104 22.20 43.66 -9.83
N ASP A 105 22.27 44.88 -9.36
CA ASP A 105 21.28 45.43 -8.41
C ASP A 105 20.05 46.01 -9.12
N ASP A 106 20.16 46.42 -10.38
CA ASP A 106 19.04 46.89 -11.19
C ASP A 106 18.16 45.71 -11.67
N PRO A 107 16.86 45.77 -11.45
CA PRO A 107 15.94 44.66 -11.81
C PRO A 107 15.90 44.37 -13.30
N VAL A 108 16.01 45.37 -14.16
CA VAL A 108 16.03 45.18 -15.62
C VAL A 108 17.30 44.47 -16.05
N GLU A 109 18.44 44.90 -15.50
CA GLU A 109 19.75 44.29 -15.76
C GLU A 109 19.81 42.85 -15.20
N GLN A 110 19.13 42.55 -14.08
CA GLN A 110 18.99 41.15 -13.59
C GLN A 110 18.30 40.29 -14.60
N VAL A 111 17.16 40.74 -15.15
CA VAL A 111 16.41 39.97 -16.15
C VAL A 111 17.26 39.76 -17.42
N ILE A 112 17.97 40.79 -17.86
CA ILE A 112 18.87 40.72 -19.02
C ILE A 112 20.02 39.74 -18.76
N ALA A 113 20.68 39.84 -17.61
CA ALA A 113 21.80 38.97 -17.23
C ALA A 113 21.36 37.51 -17.16
N LEU A 114 20.19 37.22 -16.56
CA LEU A 114 19.61 35.89 -16.47
C LEU A 114 19.20 35.36 -17.86
N ALA A 115 18.55 36.17 -18.69
CA ALA A 115 18.21 35.79 -20.05
C ALA A 115 19.48 35.40 -20.83
N ARG A 116 20.55 36.17 -20.73
CA ARG A 116 21.84 35.88 -21.37
C ARG A 116 22.55 34.66 -20.83
N ALA A 117 22.53 34.46 -19.52
CA ALA A 117 23.12 33.27 -18.93
C ALA A 117 22.44 31.98 -19.38
N LEU A 118 21.12 32.02 -19.46
CA LEU A 118 20.30 30.88 -19.84
C LEU A 118 20.30 30.57 -21.34
N THR A 119 20.62 31.56 -22.19
CA THR A 119 20.65 31.43 -23.65
C THR A 119 22.05 31.20 -24.24
N GLY A 120 23.08 31.20 -23.39
CA GLY A 120 24.50 31.16 -23.81
C GLY A 120 25.01 29.82 -24.36
N ASP A 121 24.24 28.74 -24.30
CA ASP A 121 24.61 27.45 -24.87
C ASP A 121 23.74 27.12 -26.08
N GLN A 122 24.39 27.00 -27.26
CA GLN A 122 23.72 26.82 -28.55
C GLN A 122 22.96 25.50 -28.73
N SER A 123 22.93 24.64 -27.74
CA SER A 123 22.18 23.38 -27.77
C SER A 123 20.75 23.51 -27.18
N GLY A 124 20.33 24.71 -26.78
CA GLY A 124 19.06 25.01 -26.13
C GLY A 124 17.92 25.42 -27.10
N PRO A 125 16.73 25.74 -26.58
CA PRO A 125 15.57 26.15 -27.35
C PRO A 125 15.84 27.50 -28.08
N SER A 126 15.28 27.63 -29.30
CA SER A 126 15.48 28.81 -30.14
C SER A 126 14.77 30.09 -29.65
N ARG A 127 13.97 30.01 -28.59
CA ARG A 127 13.17 31.13 -28.04
C ARG A 127 13.02 31.01 -26.55
N PHE A 128 12.87 32.13 -25.86
CA PHE A 128 12.47 32.21 -24.46
C PHE A 128 11.30 33.20 -24.28
N ALA A 129 10.55 33.06 -23.19
CA ALA A 129 9.44 33.95 -22.89
C ALA A 129 9.78 34.85 -21.71
N LEU A 130 9.47 36.14 -21.83
CA LEU A 130 9.36 37.06 -20.70
C LEU A 130 7.89 37.17 -20.32
N ALA A 131 7.56 36.94 -19.05
CA ALA A 131 6.19 37.03 -18.57
C ALA A 131 6.09 37.99 -17.39
N ARG A 132 5.10 38.88 -17.46
CA ARG A 132 4.71 39.74 -16.33
C ARG A 132 3.83 38.95 -15.37
N GLN A 133 4.25 38.83 -14.11
CA GLN A 133 3.43 38.25 -13.05
C GLN A 133 3.13 39.28 -11.98
N PRO A 134 1.89 39.74 -11.81
CA PRO A 134 1.49 40.48 -10.64
C PRO A 134 1.55 39.55 -9.41
N LEU A 135 2.32 39.90 -8.40
CA LEU A 135 2.46 39.15 -7.16
C LEU A 135 1.69 39.76 -5.99
N TRP A 136 1.27 41.00 -6.16
CA TRP A 136 0.59 41.78 -5.14
C TRP A 136 -0.48 42.67 -5.74
N CYS A 137 -1.58 42.74 -5.04
CA CYS A 137 -2.63 43.73 -5.25
C CYS A 137 -2.59 44.72 -4.09
N GLY A 138 -2.82 46.00 -4.36
CA GLY A 138 -2.86 47.04 -3.34
C GLY A 138 -3.90 46.75 -2.24
N PRO A 139 -4.07 47.66 -1.24
CA PRO A 139 -4.94 47.45 -0.08
C PRO A 139 -6.41 47.15 -0.47
N ASP A 140 -6.84 47.57 -1.66
CA ASP A 140 -8.20 47.33 -2.18
C ASP A 140 -8.33 46.06 -3.03
N GLY A 141 -7.27 45.22 -3.07
CA GLY A 141 -7.23 43.98 -3.83
C GLY A 141 -7.11 42.75 -2.96
N GLY A 142 -6.68 41.64 -3.56
CA GLY A 142 -6.41 40.37 -2.86
C GLY A 142 -5.99 39.29 -3.81
N SER A 143 -5.66 38.15 -3.28
CA SER A 143 -5.33 36.97 -4.06
C SER A 143 -6.14 35.77 -3.65
N GLY A 144 -6.34 34.86 -4.57
CA GLY A 144 -7.16 33.67 -4.33
C GLY A 144 -6.68 32.43 -5.05
N LEU A 145 -7.23 31.35 -4.59
CA LEU A 145 -7.07 30.02 -5.15
C LEU A 145 -8.46 29.45 -5.42
N ALA A 146 -8.74 29.15 -6.68
CA ALA A 146 -10.02 28.57 -7.12
C ALA A 146 -9.82 27.17 -7.68
N HIS A 147 -10.79 26.30 -7.47
CA HIS A 147 -10.84 24.98 -8.07
C HIS A 147 -12.18 24.83 -8.81
N SER A 148 -12.19 24.10 -9.91
CA SER A 148 -13.43 23.77 -10.65
C SER A 148 -14.24 22.64 -10.01
N CYS A 149 -13.64 21.93 -9.05
CA CYS A 149 -14.32 20.95 -8.20
C CYS A 149 -13.77 21.06 -6.77
N ASP A 150 -14.54 20.56 -5.81
CA ASP A 150 -14.05 20.41 -4.43
C ASP A 150 -12.90 19.38 -4.37
N PRO A 151 -11.67 19.78 -3.99
CA PRO A 151 -10.53 18.89 -3.96
C PRO A 151 -10.66 17.72 -2.96
N ALA A 152 -11.52 17.85 -1.95
CA ALA A 152 -11.75 16.80 -0.95
C ALA A 152 -12.78 15.77 -1.42
N THR A 153 -13.83 16.19 -2.09
CA THR A 153 -14.96 15.33 -2.46
C THR A 153 -15.08 15.04 -3.96
N GLY A 154 -14.40 15.80 -4.80
CA GLY A 154 -14.52 15.73 -6.26
C GLY A 154 -15.84 16.26 -6.83
N ARG A 155 -16.71 16.86 -6.01
CA ARG A 155 -17.97 17.43 -6.49
C ARG A 155 -17.71 18.61 -7.41
N PRO A 156 -18.33 18.66 -8.61
CA PRO A 156 -18.20 19.79 -9.51
C PRO A 156 -18.72 21.08 -8.86
N GLY A 157 -18.05 22.16 -9.12
CA GLY A 157 -18.42 23.49 -8.66
C GLY A 157 -17.21 24.34 -8.27
N LEU A 158 -17.35 25.65 -8.40
CA LEU A 158 -16.30 26.58 -8.04
C LEU A 158 -16.14 26.61 -6.51
N THR A 159 -14.96 26.18 -6.05
CA THR A 159 -14.57 26.17 -4.64
C THR A 159 -13.21 26.85 -4.47
N GLY A 160 -12.86 27.24 -3.25
CA GLY A 160 -11.58 27.82 -2.98
C GLY A 160 -11.60 28.94 -1.95
N SER A 161 -10.53 29.73 -1.87
CA SER A 161 -10.37 30.77 -0.87
C SER A 161 -9.83 32.05 -1.49
N TYR A 162 -10.24 33.17 -0.92
CA TYR A 162 -9.74 34.51 -1.26
C TYR A 162 -9.28 35.23 -0.01
N LEU A 163 -8.11 35.87 -0.09
CA LEU A 163 -7.54 36.66 0.98
C LEU A 163 -7.38 38.11 0.53
N ALA A 164 -8.15 39.01 1.14
CA ALA A 164 -8.10 40.43 0.86
C ALA A 164 -6.79 41.05 1.38
N GLY A 165 -6.22 41.97 0.63
CA GLY A 165 -5.04 42.74 1.03
C GLY A 165 -3.77 41.90 1.22
N ALA A 166 -3.71 40.68 0.70
CA ALA A 166 -2.58 39.77 0.92
C ALA A 166 -2.21 38.94 -0.32
N PRO A 167 -0.93 38.55 -0.47
CA PRO A 167 -0.48 37.68 -1.55
C PRO A 167 -0.92 36.23 -1.34
N ALA A 168 -1.01 35.47 -2.45
CA ALA A 168 -1.46 34.09 -2.46
C ALA A 168 -0.65 33.15 -1.54
N ALA A 169 0.61 33.43 -1.28
CA ALA A 169 1.44 32.64 -0.37
C ALA A 169 0.90 32.59 1.07
N ARG A 170 0.20 33.62 1.51
CA ARG A 170 -0.40 33.70 2.85
C ARG A 170 -1.71 32.91 2.97
N LEU A 171 -2.38 32.58 1.86
CA LEU A 171 -3.58 31.71 1.86
C LEU A 171 -3.31 30.34 2.52
N LEU A 172 -2.11 29.81 2.35
CA LEU A 172 -1.73 28.48 2.90
C LEU A 172 -1.55 28.51 4.42
N THR A 173 -1.21 29.68 4.99
CA THR A 173 -0.89 29.81 6.43
C THR A 173 -2.01 30.48 7.23
N GLU A 174 -2.74 31.41 6.62
CA GLU A 174 -3.76 32.24 7.30
C GLU A 174 -5.19 31.84 6.95
N GLY A 175 -5.35 31.02 5.90
CA GLY A 175 -6.67 30.76 5.35
C GLY A 175 -7.22 32.00 4.62
N GLY A 176 -8.48 31.92 4.17
CA GLY A 176 -9.16 33.00 3.47
C GLY A 176 -10.68 32.84 3.56
N THR A 177 -11.41 33.82 3.06
CA THR A 177 -12.87 33.74 2.91
C THR A 177 -13.21 32.75 1.81
N ASP A 178 -14.21 31.90 2.03
CA ASP A 178 -14.70 30.96 1.04
C ASP A 178 -15.17 31.68 -0.22
N LEU A 179 -14.73 31.22 -1.39
CA LEU A 179 -15.15 31.78 -2.67
C LEU A 179 -16.65 31.65 -2.91
N ALA A 180 -17.30 30.65 -2.34
CA ALA A 180 -18.75 30.48 -2.47
C ALA A 180 -19.56 31.69 -1.92
N GLU A 181 -19.02 32.36 -0.89
CA GLU A 181 -19.65 33.57 -0.30
C GLU A 181 -19.40 34.83 -1.14
N LEU A 182 -18.33 34.88 -1.91
CA LEU A 182 -17.85 36.08 -2.58
C LEU A 182 -18.26 36.15 -4.06
N VAL A 183 -18.25 35.02 -4.77
CA VAL A 183 -18.43 34.96 -6.23
C VAL A 183 -19.79 35.51 -6.70
N GLY A 184 -20.83 35.40 -5.89
CA GLY A 184 -22.16 35.95 -6.18
C GLY A 184 -22.29 37.44 -5.91
N THR A 185 -21.37 38.06 -5.15
CA THR A 185 -21.48 39.44 -4.65
C THR A 185 -20.41 40.38 -5.20
N ARG A 186 -19.31 39.86 -5.71
CA ARG A 186 -18.17 40.63 -6.18
C ARG A 186 -18.16 40.75 -7.71
N PRO A 187 -17.78 41.93 -8.27
CA PRO A 187 -17.75 42.16 -9.73
C PRO A 187 -16.86 41.15 -10.49
N TRP A 188 -15.75 40.72 -9.85
CA TRP A 188 -14.81 39.76 -10.43
C TRP A 188 -15.31 38.30 -10.35
N GLY A 189 -16.40 38.01 -9.64
CA GLY A 189 -16.88 36.65 -9.42
C GLY A 189 -17.36 35.95 -10.68
N ALA A 190 -18.13 36.61 -11.53
CA ALA A 190 -18.56 36.06 -12.82
C ALA A 190 -17.37 35.85 -13.79
N PRO A 191 -16.43 36.82 -13.96
CA PRO A 191 -15.21 36.61 -14.70
C PRO A 191 -14.34 35.42 -14.21
N LEU A 192 -14.23 35.24 -12.88
CA LEU A 192 -13.49 34.09 -12.31
C LEU A 192 -14.16 32.78 -12.68
N ARG A 193 -15.46 32.67 -12.57
CA ARG A 193 -16.21 31.47 -12.95
C ARG A 193 -15.98 31.12 -14.42
N ALA A 194 -16.12 32.10 -15.31
CA ALA A 194 -15.89 31.91 -16.73
C ALA A 194 -14.45 31.48 -17.06
N ALA A 195 -13.47 32.06 -16.36
CA ALA A 195 -12.06 31.67 -16.53
C ALA A 195 -11.78 30.23 -16.09
N VAL A 196 -12.37 29.80 -14.95
CA VAL A 196 -12.24 28.44 -14.43
C VAL A 196 -12.90 27.43 -15.37
N GLU A 197 -14.11 27.73 -15.86
CA GLU A 197 -14.84 26.87 -16.81
C GLU A 197 -14.10 26.73 -18.15
N ALA A 198 -13.57 27.84 -18.68
CA ALA A 198 -12.77 27.82 -19.90
C ALA A 198 -11.49 26.98 -19.74
N ALA A 199 -10.80 27.15 -18.61
CA ALA A 199 -9.59 26.41 -18.31
C ALA A 199 -9.85 24.89 -18.13
N GLU A 200 -10.96 24.53 -17.49
CA GLU A 200 -11.34 23.11 -17.37
C GLU A 200 -11.70 22.51 -18.73
N ALA A 201 -12.37 23.26 -19.59
CA ALA A 201 -12.68 22.79 -20.94
C ALA A 201 -11.42 22.63 -21.81
N GLU A 202 -10.42 23.51 -21.67
CA GLU A 202 -9.15 23.45 -22.40
C GLU A 202 -8.28 22.29 -21.94
N LEU A 203 -8.12 22.11 -20.62
CA LEU A 203 -7.26 21.07 -20.06
C LEU A 203 -7.94 19.70 -19.99
N ASP A 204 -9.23 19.63 -20.29
CA ASP A 204 -10.07 18.43 -20.15
C ASP A 204 -9.83 17.68 -18.82
N TRP A 205 -9.69 18.45 -17.73
CA TRP A 205 -9.48 17.96 -16.38
C TRP A 205 -9.85 19.05 -15.37
N PRO A 206 -10.34 18.72 -14.16
CA PRO A 206 -10.54 19.69 -13.12
C PRO A 206 -9.31 20.56 -12.90
N VAL A 207 -9.52 21.85 -12.71
CA VAL A 207 -8.43 22.82 -12.66
C VAL A 207 -8.30 23.49 -11.29
N ARG A 208 -7.08 23.89 -11.02
CA ARG A 208 -6.70 24.81 -9.95
C ARG A 208 -6.23 26.09 -10.59
N VAL A 209 -6.85 27.21 -10.22
CA VAL A 209 -6.59 28.55 -10.75
C VAL A 209 -6.10 29.44 -9.62
N GLU A 210 -4.93 30.00 -9.75
CA GLU A 210 -4.39 31.03 -8.89
C GLU A 210 -4.71 32.40 -9.52
N PHE A 211 -5.31 33.30 -8.77
CA PHE A 211 -5.76 34.58 -9.28
C PHE A 211 -5.48 35.73 -8.32
N VAL A 212 -5.40 36.95 -8.88
CA VAL A 212 -5.21 38.20 -8.16
C VAL A 212 -6.32 39.14 -8.58
N VAL A 213 -6.82 39.92 -7.63
CA VAL A 213 -7.82 40.95 -7.86
C VAL A 213 -7.22 42.30 -7.51
N GLU A 214 -7.38 43.30 -8.34
CA GLU A 214 -6.98 44.70 -8.12
C GLU A 214 -8.21 45.59 -8.39
N GLY A 215 -8.84 46.11 -7.34
CA GLY A 215 -10.15 46.70 -7.44
C GLY A 215 -11.19 45.68 -7.94
N ASP A 216 -11.81 45.99 -9.09
CA ASP A 216 -12.74 45.07 -9.75
C ASP A 216 -12.10 44.18 -10.85
N SER A 217 -10.82 44.37 -11.13
CA SER A 217 -10.11 43.69 -12.19
C SER A 217 -9.57 42.35 -11.70
N LEU A 218 -9.88 41.27 -12.42
CA LEU A 218 -9.38 39.90 -12.18
C LEU A 218 -8.20 39.61 -13.12
N THR A 219 -7.10 39.11 -12.56
CA THR A 219 -5.98 38.55 -13.30
C THR A 219 -5.78 37.09 -12.91
N VAL A 220 -5.86 36.18 -13.86
CA VAL A 220 -5.45 34.78 -13.67
C VAL A 220 -3.93 34.72 -13.72
N VAL A 221 -3.30 34.28 -12.64
CA VAL A 221 -1.86 34.17 -12.50
C VAL A 221 -1.34 32.84 -13.01
N ARG A 222 -2.06 31.77 -12.68
CA ARG A 222 -1.66 30.41 -13.02
C ARG A 222 -2.88 29.50 -13.11
N THR A 223 -2.87 28.62 -14.09
CA THR A 223 -3.83 27.51 -14.20
C THR A 223 -3.09 26.20 -14.29
N THR A 224 -3.51 25.23 -13.52
CA THR A 224 -2.95 23.87 -13.54
C THR A 224 -4.07 22.85 -13.42
N ARG A 225 -3.84 21.63 -13.89
CA ARG A 225 -4.72 20.52 -13.55
C ARG A 225 -4.76 20.34 -12.04
N ALA A 226 -5.95 20.16 -11.49
CA ALA A 226 -6.10 19.89 -10.05
C ALA A 226 -5.49 18.52 -9.73
N VAL A 227 -4.65 18.48 -8.69
CA VAL A 227 -4.13 17.24 -8.15
C VAL A 227 -5.19 16.68 -7.21
N LEU A 228 -5.75 15.53 -7.55
CA LEU A 228 -6.82 14.86 -6.82
C LEU A 228 -6.33 13.52 -6.30
N HIS A 229 -6.81 13.13 -5.13
CA HIS A 229 -6.45 11.86 -4.48
C HIS A 229 -7.65 11.21 -3.81
N GLY A 230 -7.62 9.90 -3.68
CA GLY A 230 -8.63 9.16 -2.94
C GLY A 230 -10.03 9.36 -3.49
N ALA A 231 -10.99 9.70 -2.61
CA ALA A 231 -12.40 9.80 -2.97
C ALA A 231 -12.69 10.85 -4.04
N SER A 232 -11.96 11.97 -4.04
CA SER A 232 -12.13 13.03 -5.04
C SER A 232 -11.68 12.59 -6.43
N LEU A 233 -10.54 11.91 -6.52
CA LEU A 233 -10.05 11.34 -7.78
C LEU A 233 -11.03 10.28 -8.30
N LEU A 234 -11.43 9.33 -7.44
CA LEU A 234 -12.35 8.25 -7.83
C LEU A 234 -13.67 8.78 -8.38
N ARG A 235 -14.23 9.84 -7.78
CA ARG A 235 -15.44 10.49 -8.27
C ARG A 235 -15.23 11.12 -9.65
N VAL A 236 -14.19 11.95 -9.80
CA VAL A 236 -13.92 12.64 -11.07
C VAL A 236 -13.66 11.64 -12.20
N VAL A 237 -12.94 10.55 -11.93
CA VAL A 237 -12.71 9.49 -12.91
C VAL A 237 -14.01 8.77 -13.25
N ALA A 238 -14.90 8.53 -12.27
CA ALA A 238 -16.23 7.95 -12.49
C ALA A 238 -17.07 8.83 -13.42
N ASP A 239 -17.24 10.12 -13.09
CA ASP A 239 -18.04 11.07 -13.87
C ASP A 239 -17.52 11.19 -15.32
N ARG A 240 -16.21 11.18 -15.51
CA ARG A 240 -15.58 11.22 -16.85
C ARG A 240 -15.75 9.94 -17.62
N ARG A 241 -15.78 8.80 -16.94
CA ARG A 241 -16.05 7.51 -17.55
C ARG A 241 -17.51 7.41 -17.98
N GLU A 242 -18.46 7.82 -17.13
CA GLU A 242 -19.89 7.84 -17.43
C GLU A 242 -20.20 8.76 -18.62
N SER A 243 -19.52 9.91 -18.72
CA SER A 243 -19.64 10.84 -19.84
C SER A 243 -18.89 10.39 -21.10
N GLY A 244 -18.21 9.22 -21.12
CA GLY A 244 -17.48 8.70 -22.25
C GLY A 244 -16.15 9.40 -22.55
N ARG A 245 -15.67 10.31 -21.68
CA ARG A 245 -14.40 11.03 -21.83
C ARG A 245 -13.17 10.17 -21.48
N LEU A 246 -13.36 9.09 -20.72
CA LEU A 246 -12.30 8.15 -20.37
C LEU A 246 -12.69 6.72 -20.76
N THR A 247 -11.78 6.02 -21.42
CA THR A 247 -11.87 4.57 -21.62
C THR A 247 -11.60 3.82 -20.32
N PRO A 248 -12.01 2.55 -20.18
CA PRO A 248 -11.66 1.72 -19.02
C PRO A 248 -10.16 1.71 -18.72
N ALA A 249 -9.33 1.56 -19.75
CA ALA A 249 -7.87 1.53 -19.61
C ALA A 249 -7.30 2.86 -19.08
N GLN A 250 -7.79 3.99 -19.60
CA GLN A 250 -7.38 5.31 -19.11
C GLN A 250 -7.81 5.55 -17.66
N ALA A 251 -9.04 5.16 -17.32
CA ALA A 251 -9.54 5.28 -15.94
C ALA A 251 -8.68 4.46 -14.95
N VAL A 252 -8.36 3.20 -15.29
CA VAL A 252 -7.51 2.34 -14.46
C VAL A 252 -6.08 2.90 -14.32
N ARG A 253 -5.53 3.54 -15.35
CA ARG A 253 -4.21 4.19 -15.26
C ARG A 253 -4.16 5.36 -14.30
N LEU A 254 -5.23 6.15 -14.23
CA LEU A 254 -5.31 7.34 -13.38
C LEU A 254 -5.45 7.00 -11.89
N VAL A 255 -5.99 5.82 -11.55
CA VAL A 255 -6.21 5.41 -10.15
C VAL A 255 -5.05 4.55 -9.65
N GLU A 256 -4.46 4.93 -8.54
CA GLU A 256 -3.45 4.13 -7.84
C GLU A 256 -4.09 3.31 -6.71
N PRO A 257 -3.50 2.16 -6.32
CA PRO A 257 -3.95 1.42 -5.15
C PRO A 257 -4.10 2.29 -3.91
N LEU A 258 -3.16 3.22 -3.70
CA LEU A 258 -3.20 4.18 -2.60
C LEU A 258 -4.42 5.13 -2.65
N ASP A 259 -4.94 5.45 -3.83
CA ASP A 259 -6.15 6.27 -3.95
C ASP A 259 -7.39 5.52 -3.46
N VAL A 260 -7.47 4.22 -3.74
CA VAL A 260 -8.55 3.36 -3.23
C VAL A 260 -8.47 3.24 -1.71
N GLU A 261 -7.27 3.07 -1.16
CA GLU A 261 -7.05 3.04 0.30
C GLU A 261 -7.44 4.37 0.95
N ARG A 262 -7.01 5.51 0.38
CA ARG A 262 -7.33 6.85 0.87
C ARG A 262 -8.83 7.16 0.78
N ALA A 263 -9.52 6.65 -0.23
CA ALA A 263 -10.97 6.82 -0.35
C ALA A 263 -11.74 6.12 0.78
N GLY A 264 -11.30 4.92 1.17
CA GLY A 264 -11.82 4.21 2.34
C GLY A 264 -11.51 4.91 3.68
N ALA A 265 -10.40 5.66 3.74
CA ALA A 265 -9.96 6.37 4.94
C ALA A 265 -10.60 7.78 5.11
N ALA A 266 -11.27 8.31 4.09
CA ALA A 266 -11.76 9.70 4.08
C ALA A 266 -12.79 10.01 5.19
N GLY A 267 -13.43 8.98 5.80
CA GLY A 267 -14.33 9.14 6.95
C GLY A 267 -13.65 9.49 8.28
N VAL A 268 -12.32 9.36 8.36
CA VAL A 268 -11.56 9.37 9.63
C VAL A 268 -10.99 10.74 10.02
N ARG A 269 -10.74 11.62 9.07
CA ARG A 269 -10.01 12.89 9.32
C ARG A 269 -10.74 13.95 10.17
N ALA A 270 -11.98 13.71 10.56
CA ALA A 270 -12.83 14.73 11.21
C ALA A 270 -12.98 14.62 12.74
N LEU A 271 -12.18 13.77 13.43
CA LEU A 271 -12.44 13.53 14.85
C LEU A 271 -11.98 14.63 15.80
N GLY A 272 -10.95 15.41 15.43
CA GLY A 272 -10.41 16.49 16.30
C GLY A 272 -9.91 16.00 17.67
N LEU A 273 -9.70 14.68 17.84
CA LEU A 273 -9.28 14.07 19.09
C LEU A 273 -7.76 14.23 19.30
N PRO A 274 -7.29 14.45 20.54
CA PRO A 274 -5.89 14.53 20.84
C PRO A 274 -5.17 13.20 20.49
N VAL A 275 -3.99 13.29 19.88
CA VAL A 275 -3.15 12.11 19.61
C VAL A 275 -2.43 11.70 20.88
N ALA A 276 -2.63 10.46 21.31
CA ALA A 276 -1.97 9.83 22.45
C ALA A 276 -0.60 9.26 22.06
N ALA A 277 -0.57 8.49 20.96
CA ALA A 277 0.65 7.85 20.49
C ALA A 277 0.61 7.68 18.97
N ARG A 278 1.79 7.50 18.37
CA ARG A 278 2.00 7.25 16.94
C ARG A 278 2.76 5.95 16.76
N GLY A 279 2.37 5.17 15.78
CA GLY A 279 3.02 3.95 15.41
C GLY A 279 2.81 3.66 13.93
N ARG A 280 3.00 2.43 13.52
CA ARG A 280 2.68 1.97 12.17
C ARG A 280 1.25 1.44 12.13
N GLY A 281 0.44 1.94 11.21
CA GLY A 281 -0.81 1.29 10.86
C GLY A 281 -0.52 -0.04 10.17
N VAL A 282 -0.86 -1.15 10.83
CA VAL A 282 -0.56 -2.51 10.34
C VAL A 282 -1.80 -3.26 9.89
N SER A 283 -2.98 -2.84 10.34
CA SER A 283 -4.26 -3.29 9.84
C SER A 283 -5.20 -2.08 9.78
N PRO A 284 -5.69 -1.71 8.61
CA PRO A 284 -6.47 -0.49 8.45
C PRO A 284 -7.87 -0.62 9.08
N GLY A 285 -8.44 0.51 9.42
CA GLY A 285 -9.75 0.64 10.06
C GLY A 285 -9.71 1.67 11.16
N LEU A 286 -10.88 1.99 11.70
CA LEU A 286 -11.06 2.89 12.83
C LEU A 286 -11.91 2.19 13.89
N ALA A 287 -11.44 2.17 15.11
CA ALA A 287 -12.22 1.63 16.21
C ALA A 287 -11.99 2.41 17.51
N CYS A 288 -13.05 2.51 18.30
CA CYS A 288 -13.04 3.14 19.61
C CYS A 288 -13.47 2.13 20.65
N GLY A 289 -12.73 2.06 21.75
CA GLY A 289 -13.05 1.15 22.85
C GLY A 289 -12.23 1.37 24.10
N HIS A 290 -12.49 0.57 25.13
CA HIS A 290 -11.83 0.65 26.42
C HIS A 290 -10.53 -0.16 26.45
N VAL A 291 -9.47 0.42 26.99
CA VAL A 291 -8.15 -0.18 27.03
C VAL A 291 -8.11 -1.37 27.99
N VAL A 292 -7.57 -2.48 27.50
CA VAL A 292 -7.22 -3.66 28.27
C VAL A 292 -5.79 -4.10 27.94
N PHE A 293 -5.07 -4.68 28.91
CA PHE A 293 -3.64 -5.00 28.77
C PHE A 293 -3.33 -6.49 28.70
N SER A 294 -4.36 -7.35 28.69
CA SER A 294 -4.17 -8.80 28.50
C SER A 294 -5.27 -9.43 27.65
N ALA A 295 -4.93 -10.56 27.03
CA ALA A 295 -5.89 -11.34 26.26
C ALA A 295 -7.09 -11.81 27.11
N ALA A 296 -6.85 -12.20 28.35
CA ALA A 296 -7.89 -12.64 29.28
C ALA A 296 -8.88 -11.51 29.60
N GLU A 297 -8.38 -10.29 29.82
CA GLU A 297 -9.24 -9.12 30.05
C GLU A 297 -10.07 -8.77 28.82
N ALA A 298 -9.49 -8.88 27.60
CA ALA A 298 -10.24 -8.64 26.38
C ALA A 298 -11.42 -9.62 26.24
N VAL A 299 -11.19 -10.90 26.53
CA VAL A 299 -12.24 -11.93 26.49
C VAL A 299 -13.31 -11.65 27.55
N ALA A 300 -12.92 -11.29 28.77
CA ALA A 300 -13.86 -10.97 29.86
C ALA A 300 -14.71 -9.73 29.51
N ALA A 301 -14.08 -8.64 29.04
CA ALA A 301 -14.78 -7.42 28.65
C ALA A 301 -15.76 -7.65 27.48
N GLN A 302 -15.38 -8.46 26.51
CA GLN A 302 -16.27 -8.82 25.42
C GLN A 302 -17.49 -9.62 25.90
N ALA A 303 -17.27 -10.54 26.85
CA ALA A 303 -18.36 -11.34 27.42
C ALA A 303 -19.38 -10.48 28.22
N GLU A 304 -18.94 -9.33 28.74
CA GLU A 304 -19.78 -8.32 29.41
C GLU A 304 -20.42 -7.33 28.41
N GLY A 305 -20.17 -7.50 27.09
CA GLY A 305 -20.70 -6.64 26.04
C GLY A 305 -19.91 -5.35 25.83
N GLU A 306 -18.74 -5.22 26.44
CA GLU A 306 -17.84 -4.09 26.26
C GLU A 306 -17.06 -4.20 24.93
N ARG A 307 -16.39 -3.10 24.58
CA ARG A 307 -15.57 -2.99 23.36
C ARG A 307 -14.10 -2.81 23.75
N PRO A 308 -13.36 -3.89 23.98
CA PRO A 308 -11.99 -3.80 24.42
C PRO A 308 -11.05 -3.39 23.29
N VAL A 309 -10.12 -2.48 23.58
CA VAL A 309 -8.92 -2.22 22.77
C VAL A 309 -7.75 -2.89 23.49
N LEU A 310 -7.20 -3.91 22.85
CA LEU A 310 -6.11 -4.71 23.43
C LEU A 310 -4.77 -4.01 23.18
N VAL A 311 -4.09 -3.65 24.28
CA VAL A 311 -2.78 -2.98 24.25
C VAL A 311 -1.74 -3.93 24.82
N LEU A 312 -0.74 -4.32 24.01
CA LEU A 312 0.29 -5.29 24.36
C LEU A 312 1.68 -4.72 24.07
N THR A 313 2.70 -5.22 24.77
CA THR A 313 4.09 -4.95 24.37
C THR A 313 4.36 -5.62 23.01
N GLU A 314 3.94 -6.87 22.87
CA GLU A 314 4.06 -7.69 21.69
C GLU A 314 2.97 -8.77 21.72
N SER A 315 2.44 -9.15 20.57
CA SER A 315 1.45 -10.23 20.49
C SER A 315 2.11 -11.57 20.22
N ARG A 316 1.68 -12.59 20.93
CA ARG A 316 2.11 -13.99 20.82
C ARG A 316 0.93 -14.86 20.38
N PRO A 317 1.17 -16.09 19.87
CA PRO A 317 0.09 -17.00 19.46
C PRO A 317 -0.95 -17.27 20.56
N GLN A 318 -0.52 -17.30 21.81
CA GLN A 318 -1.41 -17.47 22.98
C GLN A 318 -2.38 -16.30 23.22
N ASP A 319 -2.12 -15.13 22.64
CA ASP A 319 -2.99 -13.95 22.75
C ASP A 319 -4.14 -13.98 21.74
N LEU A 320 -4.19 -14.98 20.86
CA LEU A 320 -5.23 -15.10 19.82
C LEU A 320 -6.66 -14.98 20.37
N PRO A 321 -7.05 -15.59 21.50
CA PRO A 321 -8.39 -15.38 22.04
C PRO A 321 -8.69 -13.91 22.35
N GLY A 322 -7.70 -13.17 22.87
CA GLY A 322 -7.83 -11.74 23.14
C GLY A 322 -7.92 -10.90 21.85
N LEU A 323 -7.19 -11.28 20.80
CA LEU A 323 -7.28 -10.64 19.48
C LEU A 323 -8.67 -10.86 18.85
N LEU A 324 -9.25 -12.04 19.00
CA LEU A 324 -10.61 -12.35 18.52
C LEU A 324 -11.68 -11.54 19.28
N ALA A 325 -11.47 -11.31 20.57
CA ALA A 325 -12.36 -10.55 21.44
C ALA A 325 -12.23 -9.02 21.28
N ALA A 326 -11.06 -8.55 20.82
CA ALA A 326 -10.75 -7.13 20.75
C ALA A 326 -11.52 -6.40 19.63
N THR A 327 -11.74 -5.11 19.85
CA THR A 327 -12.30 -4.17 18.86
C THR A 327 -11.18 -3.52 18.04
N ALA A 328 -10.01 -3.33 18.64
CA ALA A 328 -8.78 -2.89 17.99
C ALA A 328 -7.56 -3.38 18.78
N VAL A 329 -6.39 -3.32 18.16
CA VAL A 329 -5.13 -3.74 18.77
C VAL A 329 -4.07 -2.66 18.65
N VAL A 330 -3.33 -2.46 19.73
CA VAL A 330 -2.14 -1.60 19.77
C VAL A 330 -0.99 -2.41 20.33
N THR A 331 0.15 -2.44 19.63
CA THR A 331 1.36 -3.08 20.16
C THR A 331 2.52 -2.10 20.19
N GLU A 332 3.26 -2.10 21.29
CA GLU A 332 4.47 -1.27 21.44
C GLU A 332 5.54 -1.69 20.43
N ARG A 333 5.69 -3.00 20.23
CA ARG A 333 6.66 -3.61 19.32
C ARG A 333 5.94 -4.38 18.20
N GLY A 334 6.69 -4.69 17.15
CA GLY A 334 6.19 -5.46 16.02
C GLY A 334 6.05 -4.62 14.74
N GLY A 335 6.11 -5.27 13.61
CA GLY A 335 6.02 -4.65 12.27
C GLY A 335 4.76 -5.07 11.52
N GLN A 336 4.71 -4.75 10.22
CA GLN A 336 3.60 -5.12 9.32
C GLN A 336 3.40 -6.64 9.19
N THR A 337 4.38 -7.40 9.56
CA THR A 337 4.44 -8.85 9.42
C THR A 337 4.39 -9.58 10.76
N SER A 338 4.30 -8.84 11.89
CA SER A 338 4.15 -9.42 13.23
C SER A 338 2.87 -10.24 13.36
N HIS A 339 2.83 -11.15 14.34
CA HIS A 339 1.65 -11.97 14.63
C HIS A 339 0.38 -11.13 14.80
N ALA A 340 0.44 -10.04 15.61
CA ALA A 340 -0.67 -9.10 15.73
C ALA A 340 -1.13 -8.52 14.39
N ALA A 341 -0.20 -8.12 13.53
CA ALA A 341 -0.50 -7.52 12.26
C ALA A 341 -1.16 -8.49 11.28
N VAL A 342 -0.66 -9.74 11.23
CA VAL A 342 -1.21 -10.79 10.35
C VAL A 342 -2.61 -11.17 10.80
N VAL A 343 -2.78 -11.45 12.09
CA VAL A 343 -4.09 -11.82 12.67
C VAL A 343 -5.08 -10.67 12.54
N ALA A 344 -4.67 -9.43 12.88
CA ALA A 344 -5.54 -8.26 12.78
C ALA A 344 -6.02 -8.03 11.35
N ARG A 345 -5.14 -8.18 10.34
CA ARG A 345 -5.54 -8.10 8.93
C ARG A 345 -6.49 -9.21 8.52
N GLY A 346 -6.25 -10.43 8.97
CA GLY A 346 -7.15 -11.57 8.72
C GLY A 346 -8.54 -11.33 9.32
N LEU A 347 -8.62 -10.73 10.49
CA LEU A 347 -9.87 -10.43 11.20
C LEU A 347 -10.53 -9.10 10.78
N GLY A 348 -9.86 -8.29 9.94
CA GLY A 348 -10.31 -6.93 9.64
C GLY A 348 -10.31 -6.01 10.89
N LEU A 349 -9.45 -6.29 11.85
CA LEU A 349 -9.34 -5.59 13.12
C LEU A 349 -8.40 -4.39 12.97
N PRO A 350 -8.81 -3.15 13.27
CA PRO A 350 -7.92 -2.00 13.24
C PRO A 350 -6.72 -2.21 14.16
N ALA A 351 -5.50 -2.00 13.64
CA ALA A 351 -4.31 -2.23 14.43
C ALA A 351 -3.18 -1.23 14.16
N VAL A 352 -2.52 -0.80 15.24
CA VAL A 352 -1.33 0.05 15.24
C VAL A 352 -0.22 -0.71 15.98
N ALA A 353 0.95 -0.85 15.33
CA ALA A 353 2.12 -1.51 15.92
C ALA A 353 3.34 -0.59 15.90
N ALA A 354 4.42 -1.00 16.58
CA ALA A 354 5.68 -0.25 16.65
C ALA A 354 5.46 1.22 17.05
N LEU A 355 4.98 1.44 18.27
CA LEU A 355 4.77 2.79 18.77
C LEU A 355 6.11 3.56 18.82
N ALA A 356 6.17 4.68 18.13
CA ALA A 356 7.36 5.53 18.04
C ALA A 356 7.48 6.47 19.23
N ASP A 357 6.36 6.87 19.84
CA ASP A 357 6.26 7.89 20.88
C ASP A 357 5.38 7.47 22.06
N GLY A 358 5.20 6.16 22.24
CA GLY A 358 4.48 5.57 23.38
C GLY A 358 5.27 4.42 24.00
N VAL A 359 5.36 4.37 25.32
CA VAL A 359 6.03 3.29 26.08
C VAL A 359 5.00 2.58 26.95
N LEU A 360 4.89 1.28 26.78
CA LEU A 360 4.04 0.43 27.61
C LEU A 360 4.80 -0.03 28.86
N ASP A 361 4.28 0.35 30.01
CA ASP A 361 4.70 -0.20 31.30
C ASP A 361 3.72 -1.36 31.63
N ALA A 362 4.13 -2.57 31.28
CA ALA A 362 3.29 -3.75 31.39
C ALA A 362 2.98 -4.08 32.87
N ASP A 363 3.93 -3.85 33.79
CA ASP A 363 3.74 -4.11 35.21
C ASP A 363 2.79 -3.10 35.87
N ALA A 364 2.96 -1.82 35.52
CA ALA A 364 2.06 -0.75 35.97
C ALA A 364 0.75 -0.69 35.16
N ARG A 365 0.62 -1.44 34.06
CA ARG A 365 -0.56 -1.48 33.16
C ARG A 365 -0.96 -0.10 32.70
N VAL A 366 0.02 0.62 32.12
CA VAL A 366 -0.17 1.96 31.59
C VAL A 366 0.61 2.15 30.29
N LEU A 367 0.00 2.85 29.36
CA LEU A 367 0.70 3.36 28.19
C LEU A 367 1.06 4.84 28.45
N ARG A 368 2.35 5.14 28.51
CA ARG A 368 2.87 6.51 28.69
C ARG A 368 3.10 7.14 27.31
N THR A 369 2.53 8.30 27.08
CA THR A 369 2.67 9.03 25.82
C THR A 369 3.87 9.98 25.89
N ALA A 370 4.42 10.35 24.73
CA ALA A 370 5.52 11.35 24.67
C ALA A 370 5.13 12.74 25.22
N ARG A 371 3.83 13.03 25.30
CA ARG A 371 3.31 14.28 25.88
C ARG A 371 3.18 14.24 27.41
N GLY A 372 3.48 13.09 28.02
CA GLY A 372 3.35 12.88 29.46
C GLY A 372 1.96 12.43 29.90
N ASP A 373 1.01 12.26 28.97
CA ASP A 373 -0.28 11.67 29.28
C ASP A 373 -0.12 10.19 29.61
N THR A 374 -1.02 9.65 30.45
CA THR A 374 -1.02 8.24 30.84
C THR A 374 -2.36 7.63 30.49
N VAL A 375 -2.35 6.59 29.67
CA VAL A 375 -3.53 5.80 29.32
C VAL A 375 -3.57 4.56 30.23
N ARG A 376 -4.67 4.34 30.94
CA ARG A 376 -4.89 3.25 31.92
C ARG A 376 -5.93 2.27 31.40
N ALA A 377 -6.02 1.12 32.07
CA ALA A 377 -7.11 0.17 31.85
C ALA A 377 -8.47 0.86 32.05
N GLY A 378 -9.40 0.63 31.13
CA GLY A 378 -10.72 1.24 31.13
C GLY A 378 -10.78 2.64 30.47
N ASP A 379 -9.65 3.27 30.16
CA ASP A 379 -9.68 4.53 29.43
C ASP A 379 -10.18 4.32 28.00
N LEU A 380 -10.93 5.30 27.49
CA LEU A 380 -11.45 5.26 26.14
C LEU A 380 -10.40 5.79 25.18
N ILE A 381 -10.05 4.99 24.16
CA ILE A 381 -9.16 5.41 23.09
C ILE A 381 -9.75 5.08 21.71
N THR A 382 -9.27 5.80 20.71
CA THR A 382 -9.60 5.52 19.32
C THR A 382 -8.33 5.14 18.56
N VAL A 383 -8.36 3.99 17.91
CA VAL A 383 -7.25 3.44 17.11
C VAL A 383 -7.54 3.65 15.64
N ASP A 384 -6.64 4.37 14.95
CA ASP A 384 -6.68 4.55 13.50
C ASP A 384 -5.57 3.73 12.85
N GLY A 385 -5.94 2.57 12.38
CA GLY A 385 -5.05 1.64 11.70
C GLY A 385 -4.64 2.07 10.29
N HIS A 386 -5.24 3.11 9.72
CA HIS A 386 -4.82 3.68 8.43
C HIS A 386 -3.64 4.64 8.59
N THR A 387 -3.74 5.53 9.59
CA THR A 387 -2.73 6.56 9.81
C THR A 387 -1.67 6.15 10.81
N GLY A 388 -1.88 5.07 11.55
CA GLY A 388 -1.00 4.65 12.66
C GLY A 388 -1.14 5.54 13.90
N LEU A 389 -2.27 6.23 14.06
CA LEU A 389 -2.51 7.12 15.19
C LEU A 389 -3.39 6.45 16.24
N VAL A 390 -3.03 6.67 17.48
CA VAL A 390 -3.85 6.34 18.67
C VAL A 390 -4.28 7.65 19.31
N HIS A 391 -5.59 7.85 19.45
CA HIS A 391 -6.17 9.08 20.00
C HIS A 391 -6.74 8.86 21.38
N LEU A 392 -6.65 9.89 22.24
CA LEU A 392 -7.35 9.92 23.54
C LEU A 392 -8.83 10.17 23.34
N GLY A 393 -9.65 9.38 24.01
CA GLY A 393 -11.11 9.49 23.94
C GLY A 393 -11.71 8.88 22.70
N GLY A 394 -13.03 9.09 22.54
CA GLY A 394 -13.81 8.61 21.40
C GLY A 394 -15.18 9.28 21.35
N ARG A 395 -15.87 9.15 20.23
CA ARG A 395 -17.29 9.51 20.13
C ARG A 395 -18.14 8.27 20.40
N GLN A 396 -19.09 8.36 21.34
CA GLN A 396 -20.15 7.36 21.45
C GLN A 396 -20.90 7.27 20.12
N GLY A 397 -20.98 6.06 19.56
CA GLY A 397 -21.60 5.82 18.25
C GLY A 397 -20.62 5.76 17.07
N LEU A 398 -19.31 5.92 17.25
CA LEU A 398 -18.34 5.41 16.30
C LEU A 398 -18.52 3.89 16.23
N ALA A 399 -19.29 3.46 15.21
CA ALA A 399 -19.33 2.05 14.87
C ALA A 399 -17.89 1.61 14.65
N THR A 400 -17.53 0.44 15.15
CA THR A 400 -16.31 -0.22 14.70
C THR A 400 -16.53 -0.44 13.22
N GLU A 401 -15.96 0.40 12.39
CA GLU A 401 -15.78 0.04 11.00
C GLU A 401 -14.70 -1.04 11.02
N ARG A 402 -15.11 -2.27 11.35
CA ARG A 402 -14.38 -3.44 10.86
C ARG A 402 -14.29 -3.20 9.37
N ARG A 403 -13.11 -3.19 8.83
CA ARG A 403 -12.92 -2.97 7.41
C ARG A 403 -13.84 -3.92 6.65
N THR A 404 -14.93 -3.39 6.13
CA THR A 404 -15.48 -3.94 4.91
C THR A 404 -14.33 -3.87 3.91
N PRO A 405 -13.93 -4.96 3.27
CA PRO A 405 -12.90 -4.93 2.23
C PRO A 405 -13.13 -3.72 1.36
N ALA A 406 -12.10 -3.00 0.95
CA ALA A 406 -12.27 -1.81 0.13
C ALA A 406 -13.18 -2.17 -1.04
N VAL A 407 -14.46 -1.80 -0.92
CA VAL A 407 -15.42 -2.05 -1.99
C VAL A 407 -15.03 -1.11 -3.10
N LEU A 408 -14.56 -1.68 -4.19
CA LEU A 408 -14.27 -0.90 -5.38
C LEU A 408 -15.58 -0.23 -5.83
N PRO A 409 -15.55 1.04 -6.23
CA PRO A 409 -16.68 1.62 -6.93
C PRO A 409 -17.09 0.71 -8.09
N GLY A 410 -18.38 0.50 -8.30
CA GLY A 410 -18.89 -0.46 -9.32
C GLY A 410 -18.26 -0.24 -10.69
N TRP A 411 -18.10 1.02 -11.12
CA TRP A 411 -17.44 1.37 -12.37
C TRP A 411 -15.97 0.90 -12.46
N LEU A 412 -15.26 0.87 -11.32
CA LEU A 412 -13.86 0.42 -11.28
C LEU A 412 -13.80 -1.10 -11.32
N ASP A 413 -14.71 -1.79 -10.64
CA ASP A 413 -14.83 -3.23 -10.69
C ASP A 413 -15.18 -3.73 -12.10
N ASP A 414 -16.12 -3.06 -12.79
CA ASP A 414 -16.46 -3.31 -14.21
C ASP A 414 -15.24 -3.08 -15.12
N ALA A 415 -14.49 -2.00 -14.90
CA ALA A 415 -13.29 -1.70 -15.68
C ALA A 415 -12.20 -2.75 -15.48
N LEU A 416 -11.97 -3.18 -14.24
CA LEU A 416 -11.00 -4.23 -13.92
C LEU A 416 -11.41 -5.58 -14.52
N SER A 417 -12.69 -5.90 -14.45
CA SER A 417 -13.23 -7.14 -15.05
C SER A 417 -13.05 -7.15 -16.57
N ALA A 418 -13.27 -6.03 -17.24
CA ALA A 418 -13.05 -5.89 -18.68
C ALA A 418 -11.58 -6.00 -19.10
N LEU A 419 -10.64 -5.66 -18.20
CA LEU A 419 -9.19 -5.71 -18.45
C LEU A 419 -8.53 -7.01 -17.96
N SER A 420 -9.27 -7.88 -17.26
CA SER A 420 -8.75 -9.13 -16.68
C SER A 420 -8.70 -10.31 -17.66
N ALA A 421 -8.90 -10.06 -18.97
CA ALA A 421 -8.75 -11.11 -19.99
C ALA A 421 -7.27 -11.54 -20.13
N PRO A 422 -6.98 -12.86 -20.34
CA PRO A 422 -5.61 -13.32 -20.56
C PRO A 422 -4.90 -12.56 -21.71
N PRO A 423 -3.63 -12.13 -21.53
CA PRO A 423 -2.61 -12.68 -20.63
C PRO A 423 -2.40 -11.92 -19.31
N SER A 424 -3.43 -11.36 -18.67
CA SER A 424 -3.25 -10.64 -17.40
C SER A 424 -2.98 -11.58 -16.23
N LEU A 425 -2.17 -11.13 -15.28
CA LEU A 425 -1.89 -11.82 -14.02
C LEU A 425 -3.18 -11.98 -13.22
N ALA A 426 -3.61 -13.22 -12.95
CA ALA A 426 -4.80 -13.48 -12.15
C ALA A 426 -4.56 -13.19 -10.66
N VAL A 427 -5.61 -12.79 -9.94
CA VAL A 427 -5.54 -12.56 -8.50
C VAL A 427 -6.38 -13.61 -7.78
N ARG A 428 -5.74 -14.43 -6.95
CA ARG A 428 -6.37 -15.43 -6.09
C ARG A 428 -6.37 -14.98 -4.63
N VAL A 429 -7.18 -15.58 -3.80
CA VAL A 429 -7.26 -15.29 -2.37
C VAL A 429 -6.47 -16.31 -1.54
N ASN A 430 -5.82 -15.84 -0.45
CA ASN A 430 -5.38 -16.70 0.66
C ASN A 430 -6.59 -16.87 1.58
N ALA A 431 -7.13 -18.08 1.69
CA ALA A 431 -8.33 -18.37 2.46
C ALA A 431 -8.20 -19.71 3.15
N ASP A 432 -8.35 -19.71 4.45
CA ASP A 432 -8.20 -20.91 5.30
C ASP A 432 -9.57 -21.43 5.76
N THR A 433 -10.67 -20.68 5.48
CA THR A 433 -12.08 -21.05 5.79
C THR A 433 -12.99 -20.85 4.57
N GLY A 434 -14.15 -21.52 4.56
CA GLY A 434 -15.19 -21.29 3.55
C GLY A 434 -15.69 -19.84 3.51
N ALA A 435 -15.75 -19.17 4.68
CA ALA A 435 -16.15 -17.77 4.79
C ALA A 435 -15.13 -16.82 4.12
N ASP A 436 -13.82 -17.02 4.37
CA ASP A 436 -12.77 -16.24 3.71
C ASP A 436 -12.75 -16.45 2.21
N ALA A 437 -12.95 -17.69 1.77
CA ALA A 437 -13.05 -18.05 0.37
C ALA A 437 -14.22 -17.31 -0.30
N ALA A 438 -15.41 -17.35 0.31
CA ALA A 438 -16.61 -16.65 -0.18
C ALA A 438 -16.39 -15.13 -0.23
N ALA A 439 -15.77 -14.55 0.82
CA ALA A 439 -15.43 -13.13 0.86
C ALA A 439 -14.44 -12.76 -0.27
N GLY A 440 -13.40 -13.57 -0.47
CA GLY A 440 -12.44 -13.36 -1.57
C GLY A 440 -13.11 -13.42 -2.95
N ARG A 441 -14.01 -14.40 -3.16
CA ARG A 441 -14.78 -14.52 -4.40
C ARG A 441 -15.67 -13.31 -4.64
N ALA A 442 -16.34 -12.80 -3.61
CA ALA A 442 -17.17 -11.60 -3.70
C ALA A 442 -16.35 -10.34 -4.06
N LEU A 443 -15.05 -10.31 -3.72
CA LEU A 443 -14.10 -9.26 -4.09
C LEU A 443 -13.47 -9.47 -5.47
N GLY A 444 -13.87 -10.53 -6.20
CA GLY A 444 -13.40 -10.81 -7.54
C GLY A 444 -12.12 -11.64 -7.62
N ALA A 445 -11.81 -12.42 -6.58
CA ALA A 445 -10.74 -13.41 -6.66
C ALA A 445 -11.06 -14.52 -7.66
N SER A 446 -10.08 -14.93 -8.46
CA SER A 446 -10.19 -15.97 -9.49
C SER A 446 -9.97 -17.39 -8.96
N GLY A 447 -9.94 -17.58 -7.64
CA GLY A 447 -9.74 -18.86 -6.96
C GLY A 447 -9.04 -18.67 -5.62
N VAL A 448 -8.74 -19.78 -4.93
CA VAL A 448 -7.86 -19.82 -3.77
C VAL A 448 -6.45 -20.17 -4.21
N GLY A 449 -5.48 -19.30 -3.93
CA GLY A 449 -4.07 -19.55 -4.25
C GLY A 449 -3.28 -20.14 -3.09
N LEU A 450 -3.82 -20.06 -1.88
CA LEU A 450 -3.27 -20.70 -0.70
C LEU A 450 -4.35 -20.94 0.35
N CYS A 451 -4.59 -22.20 0.67
CA CYS A 451 -5.35 -22.64 1.83
C CYS A 451 -4.41 -23.46 2.72
N ARG A 452 -4.18 -22.99 3.95
CA ARG A 452 -3.23 -23.57 4.90
C ARG A 452 -3.99 -24.46 5.88
N LEU A 453 -3.77 -25.76 5.79
CA LEU A 453 -4.48 -26.73 6.65
C LEU A 453 -4.13 -26.58 8.12
N GLU A 454 -2.93 -26.13 8.48
CA GLU A 454 -2.54 -25.90 9.88
C GLU A 454 -3.34 -24.79 10.55
N HIS A 455 -3.75 -23.77 9.80
CA HIS A 455 -4.56 -22.67 10.35
C HIS A 455 -5.98 -23.11 10.75
N MET A 456 -6.51 -24.14 10.09
CA MET A 456 -7.79 -24.74 10.46
C MET A 456 -7.77 -25.34 11.88
N PHE A 457 -6.58 -25.73 12.37
CA PHE A 457 -6.40 -26.29 13.72
C PHE A 457 -6.10 -25.25 14.80
N LEU A 458 -6.12 -23.96 14.49
CA LEU A 458 -5.99 -22.93 15.53
C LEU A 458 -7.24 -22.89 16.43
N GLY A 459 -7.04 -22.46 17.67
CA GLY A 459 -8.14 -22.41 18.67
C GLY A 459 -8.48 -23.78 19.24
N GLU A 460 -9.76 -24.16 19.25
CA GLU A 460 -10.26 -25.37 19.93
C GLU A 460 -9.67 -26.69 19.40
N HIS A 461 -9.28 -26.71 18.12
CA HIS A 461 -8.77 -27.94 17.49
C HIS A 461 -7.24 -28.10 17.56
N HIS A 462 -6.54 -27.16 18.17
CA HIS A 462 -5.09 -27.20 18.34
C HIS A 462 -4.61 -28.49 19.01
N GLN A 463 -5.31 -28.94 20.08
CA GLN A 463 -4.97 -30.16 20.80
C GLN A 463 -5.10 -31.44 19.97
N VAL A 464 -5.94 -31.45 18.94
CA VAL A 464 -6.11 -32.63 18.07
C VAL A 464 -4.83 -32.85 17.24
N LEU A 465 -4.33 -31.77 16.62
CA LEU A 465 -3.10 -31.85 15.83
C LEU A 465 -1.88 -32.12 16.72
N GLN A 466 -1.82 -31.47 17.91
CA GLN A 466 -0.77 -31.72 18.90
C GLN A 466 -0.70 -33.21 19.29
N ARG A 467 -1.84 -33.86 19.58
CA ARG A 467 -1.88 -35.29 19.89
C ARG A 467 -1.32 -36.14 18.76
N VAL A 468 -1.71 -35.87 17.51
CA VAL A 468 -1.21 -36.63 16.35
C VAL A 468 0.30 -36.45 16.15
N LEU A 469 0.81 -35.23 16.25
CA LEU A 469 2.23 -34.93 16.08
C LEU A 469 3.12 -35.52 17.19
N THR A 470 2.54 -35.77 18.37
CA THR A 470 3.25 -36.31 19.55
C THR A 470 2.96 -37.78 19.83
N ALA A 471 1.98 -38.39 19.14
CA ALA A 471 1.58 -39.78 19.35
C ALA A 471 2.68 -40.77 18.91
N ARG A 472 2.78 -41.88 19.62
CA ARG A 472 3.51 -43.07 19.17
C ARG A 472 2.61 -43.92 18.28
N PRO A 473 3.21 -44.76 17.36
CA PRO A 473 2.41 -45.72 16.62
C PRO A 473 1.55 -46.58 17.57
N GLY A 474 0.22 -46.56 17.34
CA GLY A 474 -0.72 -47.25 18.20
C GLY A 474 -2.16 -46.76 18.04
N PRO A 475 -3.10 -47.21 18.91
CA PRO A 475 -4.52 -46.85 18.85
C PRO A 475 -4.72 -45.32 18.90
N ASP A 476 -4.02 -44.61 19.77
CA ASP A 476 -4.14 -43.16 19.97
C ASP A 476 -3.81 -42.37 18.69
N LEU A 477 -2.76 -42.77 17.98
CA LEU A 477 -2.43 -42.17 16.68
C LEU A 477 -3.55 -42.44 15.65
N THR A 478 -4.10 -43.65 15.64
CA THR A 478 -5.15 -44.03 14.70
C THR A 478 -6.44 -43.24 14.95
N GLU A 479 -6.82 -43.06 16.20
CA GLU A 479 -7.98 -42.25 16.59
C GLU A 479 -7.76 -40.76 16.29
N GLY A 480 -6.57 -40.23 16.62
CA GLY A 480 -6.21 -38.87 16.30
C GLY A 480 -6.24 -38.57 14.80
N LEU A 481 -5.70 -39.47 13.98
CA LEU A 481 -5.73 -39.37 12.50
C LEU A 481 -7.17 -39.44 11.97
N ALA A 482 -8.04 -40.27 12.54
CA ALA A 482 -9.46 -40.31 12.16
C ALA A 482 -10.18 -39.00 12.45
N THR A 483 -9.87 -38.38 13.61
CA THR A 483 -10.41 -37.06 13.98
C THR A 483 -9.90 -35.97 13.03
N VAL A 484 -8.60 -35.94 12.74
CA VAL A 484 -8.01 -35.03 11.75
C VAL A 484 -8.66 -35.17 10.38
N HIS A 485 -8.88 -36.42 9.92
CA HIS A 485 -9.55 -36.71 8.66
C HIS A 485 -10.97 -36.11 8.59
N ALA A 486 -11.80 -36.40 9.60
CA ALA A 486 -13.19 -35.95 9.62
C ALA A 486 -13.28 -34.43 9.62
N PHE A 487 -12.42 -33.78 10.42
CA PHE A 487 -12.35 -32.33 10.51
C PHE A 487 -11.89 -31.69 9.18
N LEU A 488 -10.73 -32.10 8.64
CA LEU A 488 -10.23 -31.54 7.39
C LEU A 488 -11.19 -31.75 6.22
N ARG A 489 -11.88 -32.89 6.16
CA ARG A 489 -12.87 -33.15 5.11
C ARG A 489 -14.03 -32.15 5.17
N ALA A 490 -14.49 -31.79 6.37
CA ALA A 490 -15.57 -30.82 6.53
C ALA A 490 -15.11 -29.41 6.09
N GLU A 491 -13.97 -28.92 6.61
CA GLU A 491 -13.43 -27.59 6.30
C GLU A 491 -13.08 -27.42 4.82
N ILE A 492 -12.39 -28.42 4.23
CA ILE A 492 -12.05 -28.40 2.80
C ILE A 492 -13.32 -28.38 1.93
N THR A 493 -14.38 -29.11 2.34
CA THR A 493 -15.65 -29.10 1.61
C THR A 493 -16.24 -27.69 1.56
N GLU A 494 -16.23 -26.95 2.66
CA GLU A 494 -16.74 -25.57 2.70
C GLU A 494 -15.96 -24.64 1.78
N VAL A 495 -14.61 -24.73 1.78
CA VAL A 495 -13.77 -23.94 0.88
C VAL A 495 -14.04 -24.26 -0.59
N LEU A 496 -14.15 -25.56 -0.94
CA LEU A 496 -14.45 -26.00 -2.31
C LEU A 496 -15.84 -25.56 -2.78
N VAL A 497 -16.85 -25.59 -1.90
CA VAL A 497 -18.22 -25.10 -2.21
C VAL A 497 -18.22 -23.60 -2.47
N ALA A 498 -17.53 -22.83 -1.61
CA ALA A 498 -17.43 -21.37 -1.76
C ALA A 498 -16.78 -20.99 -3.11
N MET A 499 -15.88 -21.81 -3.60
CA MET A 499 -15.13 -21.62 -4.86
C MET A 499 -15.58 -22.52 -6.01
N ASP A 500 -16.81 -22.97 -6.01
CA ASP A 500 -17.33 -23.85 -7.06
C ASP A 500 -17.03 -23.30 -8.47
N GLY A 501 -16.44 -24.14 -9.33
CA GLY A 501 -15.95 -23.78 -10.67
C GLY A 501 -14.59 -23.08 -10.72
N LEU A 502 -13.97 -22.73 -9.58
CA LEU A 502 -12.69 -22.03 -9.50
C LEU A 502 -11.61 -22.93 -8.87
N PRO A 503 -10.30 -22.71 -9.19
CA PRO A 503 -9.22 -23.48 -8.61
C PRO A 503 -9.06 -23.19 -7.11
N VAL A 504 -8.76 -24.24 -6.33
CA VAL A 504 -8.50 -24.17 -4.89
C VAL A 504 -7.19 -24.89 -4.58
N THR A 505 -6.15 -24.13 -4.25
CA THR A 505 -4.85 -24.66 -3.86
C THR A 505 -4.83 -24.96 -2.37
N VAL A 506 -4.85 -26.24 -2.02
CA VAL A 506 -4.79 -26.75 -0.64
C VAL A 506 -3.35 -27.16 -0.35
N ARG A 507 -2.70 -26.47 0.59
CA ARG A 507 -1.34 -26.78 1.02
C ARG A 507 -1.37 -27.84 2.13
N LEU A 508 -0.60 -28.89 1.98
CA LEU A 508 -0.38 -29.86 3.05
C LEU A 508 0.15 -29.16 4.31
N LEU A 509 -0.18 -29.74 5.45
CA LEU A 509 0.22 -29.24 6.79
C LEU A 509 1.71 -28.89 6.84
N ASP A 510 1.99 -27.67 7.29
CA ASP A 510 3.34 -27.15 7.46
C ASP A 510 3.53 -26.44 8.83
N PRO A 511 3.10 -27.05 9.94
CA PRO A 511 3.24 -26.44 11.24
C PRO A 511 4.69 -26.50 11.71
N PRO A 512 5.33 -25.38 12.05
CA PRO A 512 6.56 -25.40 12.83
C PRO A 512 6.30 -26.08 14.17
N ARG A 513 7.18 -26.97 14.60
CA ARG A 513 6.91 -27.80 15.78
C ARG A 513 6.67 -27.01 17.05
N HIS A 514 7.36 -25.88 17.23
CA HIS A 514 7.20 -25.03 18.41
C HIS A 514 5.79 -24.43 18.58
N GLU A 515 5.03 -24.28 17.50
CA GLU A 515 3.66 -23.77 17.56
C GLU A 515 2.68 -24.82 18.09
N PHE A 516 2.97 -26.11 17.96
CA PHE A 516 2.09 -27.21 18.32
C PHE A 516 2.63 -28.09 19.45
N LEU A 517 3.84 -27.84 19.94
CA LEU A 517 4.37 -28.52 21.13
C LEU A 517 4.04 -27.70 22.39
N PRO A 518 3.94 -28.37 23.55
CA PRO A 518 3.93 -27.64 24.83
C PRO A 518 5.20 -26.79 24.97
N ASP A 519 5.09 -25.63 25.61
CA ASP A 519 6.27 -24.84 25.96
C ASP A 519 7.19 -25.67 26.89
N LEU A 520 8.48 -25.70 26.54
CA LEU A 520 9.46 -26.54 27.24
C LEU A 520 9.64 -26.09 28.69
N THR A 521 9.60 -24.77 28.95
CA THR A 521 9.74 -24.20 30.29
C THR A 521 8.53 -24.52 31.13
N GLU A 522 7.32 -24.35 30.58
CA GLU A 522 6.06 -24.68 31.24
C GLU A 522 5.97 -26.17 31.55
N ALA A 523 6.32 -27.04 30.59
CA ALA A 523 6.35 -28.48 30.81
C ALA A 523 7.36 -28.89 31.92
N ALA A 524 8.52 -28.21 31.96
CA ALA A 524 9.51 -28.46 33.00
C ALA A 524 9.04 -28.01 34.41
N LEU A 525 8.42 -26.82 34.48
CA LEU A 525 7.86 -26.29 35.73
C LEU A 525 6.71 -27.17 36.23
N THR A 526 5.81 -27.61 35.35
CA THR A 526 4.70 -28.51 35.68
C THR A 526 5.22 -29.86 36.20
N ALA A 527 6.16 -30.49 35.51
CA ALA A 527 6.74 -31.75 35.90
C ALA A 527 7.48 -31.65 37.25
N ALA A 528 8.14 -30.52 37.53
CA ALA A 528 8.79 -30.25 38.81
C ALA A 528 7.79 -30.02 39.94
N ALA A 529 6.68 -29.32 39.66
CA ALA A 529 5.66 -29.02 40.67
C ALA A 529 4.80 -30.25 41.04
N THR A 530 4.38 -31.04 40.04
CA THR A 530 3.47 -32.18 40.25
C THR A 530 4.20 -33.46 40.61
N GLY A 531 5.40 -33.67 40.05
CA GLY A 531 6.11 -34.94 40.17
C GLY A 531 5.39 -36.13 39.52
N ALA A 532 4.28 -35.91 38.86
CA ALA A 532 3.45 -36.95 38.26
C ALA A 532 4.18 -37.64 37.08
N PRO A 533 4.07 -38.98 36.91
CA PRO A 533 4.67 -39.69 35.79
C PRO A 533 4.25 -39.13 34.41
N ALA A 534 2.97 -38.79 34.27
CA ALA A 534 2.44 -38.25 33.01
C ALA A 534 3.09 -36.90 32.63
N ASP A 535 3.37 -36.03 33.59
CA ASP A 535 4.00 -34.73 33.35
C ASP A 535 5.50 -34.89 33.03
N ARG A 536 6.16 -35.88 33.63
CA ARG A 536 7.53 -36.27 33.28
C ARG A 536 7.62 -36.83 31.84
N ASP A 537 6.69 -37.73 31.50
CA ASP A 537 6.60 -38.28 30.13
C ASP A 537 6.34 -37.18 29.10
N ARG A 538 5.48 -36.22 29.42
CA ARG A 538 5.19 -35.04 28.61
C ARG A 538 6.45 -34.16 28.42
N LEU A 539 7.17 -33.88 29.50
CA LEU A 539 8.43 -33.15 29.47
C LEU A 539 9.49 -33.86 28.59
N ASP A 540 9.65 -35.15 28.78
CA ASP A 540 10.61 -35.96 28.03
C ASP A 540 10.25 -36.05 26.55
N LEU A 541 8.97 -36.07 26.21
CA LEU A 541 8.49 -35.98 24.83
C LEU A 541 8.76 -34.61 24.23
N THR A 542 8.43 -33.55 24.94
CA THR A 542 8.68 -32.16 24.51
C THR A 542 10.17 -31.94 24.28
N ARG A 543 11.05 -32.37 25.16
CA ARG A 543 12.51 -32.32 25.01
C ARG A 543 13.01 -33.05 23.77
N ARG A 544 12.48 -34.24 23.46
CA ARG A 544 12.89 -35.01 22.27
C ARG A 544 12.45 -34.38 20.97
N LEU A 545 11.32 -33.70 20.96
CA LEU A 545 10.74 -33.06 19.76
C LEU A 545 11.16 -31.61 19.62
N HIS A 546 11.77 -31.02 20.65
CA HIS A 546 12.26 -29.66 20.63
C HIS A 546 13.37 -29.49 19.57
N GLU A 547 13.25 -28.48 18.75
CA GLU A 547 14.21 -28.12 17.71
C GLU A 547 14.88 -26.79 18.02
N HIS A 548 16.19 -26.70 17.81
CA HIS A 548 16.93 -25.43 18.02
C HIS A 548 16.54 -24.35 17.00
N ASN A 549 16.18 -24.76 15.79
CA ASN A 549 15.67 -23.86 14.76
C ASN A 549 14.45 -24.52 14.06
N PRO A 550 13.25 -24.34 14.60
CA PRO A 550 12.05 -24.96 14.06
C PRO A 550 11.71 -24.55 12.63
N MET A 551 12.10 -23.35 12.21
CA MET A 551 11.87 -22.87 10.84
C MET A 551 12.65 -23.67 9.79
N LEU A 552 13.82 -24.20 10.17
CA LEU A 552 14.64 -25.07 9.33
C LEU A 552 14.49 -26.57 9.66
N GLY A 553 13.64 -26.89 10.61
CA GLY A 553 13.45 -28.22 11.19
C GLY A 553 12.55 -29.15 10.37
N VAL A 554 11.88 -30.03 11.11
CA VAL A 554 10.95 -31.02 10.57
C VAL A 554 9.55 -30.41 10.44
N ARG A 555 9.30 -29.79 9.30
CA ARG A 555 8.00 -29.23 8.92
C ARG A 555 7.66 -29.57 7.47
N GLY A 556 6.43 -29.30 7.04
CA GLY A 556 5.98 -29.52 5.68
C GLY A 556 6.13 -30.98 5.21
N VAL A 557 6.63 -31.18 3.99
CA VAL A 557 6.84 -32.49 3.41
C VAL A 557 7.71 -33.41 4.29
N ARG A 558 8.66 -32.83 5.05
CA ARG A 558 9.55 -33.60 5.95
C ARG A 558 8.75 -34.30 7.06
N THR A 559 7.79 -33.59 7.65
CA THR A 559 6.82 -34.17 8.61
C THR A 559 6.03 -35.29 7.96
N GLY A 560 5.54 -35.07 6.72
CA GLY A 560 4.78 -36.04 5.97
C GLY A 560 5.57 -37.30 5.63
N ILE A 561 6.89 -37.19 5.38
CA ILE A 561 7.77 -38.33 5.14
C ILE A 561 7.99 -39.15 6.44
N LEU A 562 8.16 -38.46 7.58
CA LEU A 562 8.34 -39.13 8.86
C LEU A 562 7.03 -39.72 9.41
N LEU A 563 5.88 -39.15 9.02
CA LEU A 563 4.55 -39.63 9.41
C LEU A 563 3.66 -39.78 8.17
N PRO A 564 3.90 -40.83 7.32
CA PRO A 564 3.17 -40.99 6.04
C PRO A 564 1.65 -41.09 6.19
N ALA A 565 1.18 -41.62 7.32
CA ALA A 565 -0.24 -41.71 7.62
C ALA A 565 -0.92 -40.33 7.71
N LEU A 566 -0.21 -39.30 8.18
CA LEU A 566 -0.72 -37.92 8.24
C LEU A 566 -0.87 -37.36 6.81
N THR A 567 0.09 -37.58 5.92
CA THR A 567 -0.01 -37.19 4.52
C THR A 567 -1.21 -37.89 3.83
N ALA A 568 -1.35 -39.19 4.05
CA ALA A 568 -2.45 -39.97 3.47
C ALA A 568 -3.84 -39.48 3.94
N VAL A 569 -3.97 -39.10 5.22
CA VAL A 569 -5.23 -38.58 5.79
C VAL A 569 -5.62 -37.25 5.18
N GLN A 570 -4.70 -36.34 4.97
CA GLN A 570 -4.94 -35.03 4.34
C GLN A 570 -5.40 -35.20 2.88
N ILE A 571 -4.66 -36.01 2.10
CA ILE A 571 -4.98 -36.30 0.71
C ILE A 571 -6.35 -37.01 0.61
N LYS A 572 -6.62 -37.94 1.51
CA LYS A 572 -7.92 -38.65 1.58
C LYS A 572 -9.06 -37.69 1.84
N ALA A 573 -8.90 -36.75 2.78
CA ALA A 573 -9.92 -35.74 3.08
C ALA A 573 -10.24 -34.88 1.84
N LEU A 574 -9.20 -34.40 1.12
CA LEU A 574 -9.36 -33.64 -0.11
C LEU A 574 -10.05 -34.45 -1.22
N ALA A 575 -9.62 -35.70 -1.43
CA ALA A 575 -10.16 -36.58 -2.47
C ALA A 575 -11.63 -36.94 -2.21
N GLU A 576 -11.98 -37.25 -0.96
CA GLU A 576 -13.38 -37.59 -0.58
C GLU A 576 -14.30 -36.36 -0.67
N ALA A 577 -13.85 -35.17 -0.23
CA ALA A 577 -14.58 -33.92 -0.37
C ALA A 577 -14.85 -33.61 -1.84
N THR A 578 -13.83 -33.72 -2.69
CA THR A 578 -13.94 -33.51 -4.14
C THR A 578 -14.91 -34.48 -4.77
N HIS A 579 -14.81 -35.79 -4.45
CA HIS A 579 -15.68 -36.82 -4.99
C HIS A 579 -17.14 -36.60 -4.57
N ALA A 580 -17.39 -36.28 -3.31
CA ALA A 580 -18.73 -36.01 -2.79
C ALA A 580 -19.37 -34.80 -3.49
N LEU A 581 -18.65 -33.72 -3.67
CA LEU A 581 -19.11 -32.49 -4.32
C LEU A 581 -19.45 -32.74 -5.80
N ARG A 582 -18.61 -33.46 -6.54
CA ARG A 582 -18.93 -33.83 -7.94
C ARG A 582 -20.19 -34.66 -8.07
N ARG A 583 -20.43 -35.57 -7.14
CA ARG A 583 -21.68 -36.38 -7.12
C ARG A 583 -22.92 -35.54 -6.84
N SER A 584 -22.77 -34.42 -6.14
CA SER A 584 -23.87 -33.46 -5.89
C SER A 584 -23.97 -32.34 -6.95
N GLY A 585 -23.22 -32.45 -8.05
CA GLY A 585 -23.34 -31.56 -9.23
C GLY A 585 -22.47 -30.32 -9.20
N HIS A 586 -21.53 -30.21 -8.25
CA HIS A 586 -20.51 -29.14 -8.21
C HIS A 586 -19.32 -29.44 -9.14
N ASP A 587 -18.56 -28.39 -9.49
CA ASP A 587 -17.30 -28.46 -10.26
C ASP A 587 -16.09 -28.08 -9.40
N PRO A 588 -15.70 -28.86 -8.37
CA PRO A 588 -14.52 -28.58 -7.56
C PRO A 588 -13.25 -28.75 -8.40
N ARG A 589 -12.32 -27.79 -8.30
CA ARG A 589 -11.02 -27.80 -8.99
C ARG A 589 -9.88 -27.77 -7.97
N PRO A 590 -9.60 -28.88 -7.28
CA PRO A 590 -8.58 -28.95 -6.23
C PRO A 590 -7.17 -28.99 -6.80
N GLU A 591 -6.27 -28.23 -6.18
CA GLU A 591 -4.83 -28.22 -6.39
C GLU A 591 -4.15 -28.60 -5.08
N LEU A 592 -3.39 -29.69 -5.04
CA LEU A 592 -2.63 -30.16 -3.86
C LEU A 592 -1.24 -29.57 -3.89
N LEU A 593 -0.88 -28.72 -2.92
CA LEU A 593 0.40 -28.02 -2.85
C LEU A 593 1.29 -28.64 -1.74
N VAL A 594 2.50 -29.03 -2.11
CA VAL A 594 3.48 -29.64 -1.19
C VAL A 594 4.45 -28.57 -0.69
N PRO A 595 4.45 -28.25 0.61
CA PRO A 595 5.34 -27.24 1.20
C PRO A 595 6.75 -27.80 1.48
N MET A 596 7.73 -26.90 1.62
CA MET A 596 9.12 -27.16 2.01
C MET A 596 9.86 -28.17 1.10
N VAL A 597 9.44 -28.31 -0.15
CA VAL A 597 10.07 -29.20 -1.13
C VAL A 597 11.50 -28.74 -1.38
N SER A 598 12.43 -29.68 -1.33
CA SER A 598 13.85 -29.45 -1.60
C SER A 598 14.40 -30.42 -2.66
N THR A 599 13.75 -31.56 -2.88
CA THR A 599 14.15 -32.56 -3.86
C THR A 599 12.99 -33.10 -4.68
N PRO A 600 13.23 -33.52 -5.94
CA PRO A 600 12.18 -34.15 -6.74
C PRO A 600 11.62 -35.44 -6.12
N GLY A 601 12.42 -36.18 -5.36
CA GLY A 601 12.01 -37.42 -4.69
C GLY A 601 10.93 -37.20 -3.61
N GLU A 602 10.90 -36.01 -2.99
CA GLU A 602 9.82 -35.65 -2.03
C GLU A 602 8.47 -35.50 -2.73
N LEU A 603 8.45 -34.98 -3.97
CA LEU A 603 7.22 -34.95 -4.79
C LEU A 603 6.82 -36.35 -5.25
N ASP A 604 7.79 -37.20 -5.66
CA ASP A 604 7.52 -38.57 -6.05
C ASP A 604 6.91 -39.35 -4.88
N PHE A 605 7.39 -39.12 -3.64
CA PHE A 605 6.80 -39.70 -2.44
C PHE A 605 5.31 -39.27 -2.27
N VAL A 606 5.01 -37.96 -2.33
CA VAL A 606 3.63 -37.48 -2.16
C VAL A 606 2.72 -37.96 -3.31
N ARG A 607 3.24 -38.05 -4.53
CA ARG A 607 2.51 -38.59 -5.69
C ARG A 607 2.17 -40.07 -5.46
N GLY A 608 3.09 -40.86 -4.94
CA GLY A 608 2.81 -42.27 -4.58
C GLY A 608 1.69 -42.39 -3.53
N VAL A 609 1.69 -41.52 -2.53
CA VAL A 609 0.60 -41.47 -1.52
C VAL A 609 -0.73 -41.05 -2.16
N LEU A 610 -0.73 -40.08 -3.08
CA LEU A 610 -1.94 -39.65 -3.82
C LEU A 610 -2.48 -40.80 -4.68
N ASP A 611 -1.61 -41.51 -5.41
CA ASP A 611 -1.97 -42.66 -6.23
C ASP A 611 -2.61 -43.76 -5.38
N ASP A 612 -1.99 -44.09 -4.23
CA ASP A 612 -2.50 -45.11 -3.30
C ASP A 612 -3.87 -44.75 -2.71
N VAL A 613 -4.06 -43.47 -2.32
CA VAL A 613 -5.33 -42.98 -1.81
C VAL A 613 -6.42 -43.05 -2.88
N CYS A 614 -6.13 -42.60 -4.10
CA CYS A 614 -7.06 -42.65 -5.20
C CYS A 614 -7.44 -44.08 -5.57
N ALA A 615 -6.48 -45.00 -5.59
CA ALA A 615 -6.71 -46.41 -5.85
C ALA A 615 -7.67 -47.04 -4.82
N ARG A 616 -7.51 -46.72 -3.53
CA ARG A 616 -8.41 -47.19 -2.45
C ARG A 616 -9.80 -46.61 -2.56
N LEU A 617 -9.97 -45.45 -3.17
CA LEU A 617 -11.26 -44.83 -3.48
C LEU A 617 -11.86 -45.31 -4.80
N GLY A 618 -11.18 -46.25 -5.48
CA GLY A 618 -11.66 -46.81 -6.78
C GLY A 618 -11.54 -45.82 -7.94
N THR A 619 -10.60 -44.87 -7.87
CA THR A 619 -10.39 -43.81 -8.87
C THR A 619 -8.90 -43.64 -9.19
N THR A 620 -8.58 -42.63 -9.99
CA THR A 620 -7.19 -42.20 -10.27
C THR A 620 -7.03 -40.71 -9.93
N PRO A 621 -5.81 -40.17 -9.78
CA PRO A 621 -5.61 -38.73 -9.61
C PRO A 621 -6.32 -37.93 -10.73
N ALA A 622 -6.20 -38.36 -11.98
CA ALA A 622 -6.92 -37.76 -13.11
C ALA A 622 -8.43 -37.80 -12.93
N GLY A 623 -8.97 -38.90 -12.41
CA GLY A 623 -10.40 -39.07 -12.12
C GLY A 623 -10.90 -38.17 -10.99
N THR A 624 -10.04 -37.87 -10.00
CA THR A 624 -10.34 -36.88 -8.95
C THR A 624 -10.11 -35.45 -9.42
N GLY A 625 -9.37 -35.23 -10.52
CA GLY A 625 -8.96 -33.89 -10.99
C GLY A 625 -8.04 -33.14 -10.03
N ILE A 626 -7.41 -33.83 -9.08
CA ILE A 626 -6.41 -33.24 -8.18
C ILE A 626 -5.11 -33.08 -8.94
N SER A 627 -4.65 -31.85 -9.11
CA SER A 627 -3.32 -31.54 -9.62
C SER A 627 -2.31 -31.45 -8.46
N LEU A 628 -1.08 -31.93 -8.66
CA LEU A 628 -0.04 -31.92 -7.65
C LEU A 628 1.01 -30.84 -7.95
N GLY A 629 1.18 -29.88 -7.04
CA GLY A 629 2.16 -28.81 -7.15
C GLY A 629 3.22 -28.83 -6.07
N ALA A 630 4.31 -28.09 -6.32
CA ALA A 630 5.39 -27.87 -5.36
C ALA A 630 5.44 -26.39 -4.94
N MET A 631 5.59 -26.15 -3.64
CA MET A 631 5.92 -24.82 -3.14
C MET A 631 7.42 -24.58 -3.27
N ILE A 632 7.76 -23.54 -3.99
CA ILE A 632 9.15 -23.10 -4.18
C ILE A 632 9.44 -22.03 -3.13
N GLU A 633 9.95 -22.45 -2.01
CA GLU A 633 10.19 -21.58 -0.85
C GLU A 633 11.56 -21.81 -0.19
N THR A 634 12.36 -22.74 -0.77
CA THR A 634 13.75 -22.88 -0.41
C THR A 634 14.63 -22.47 -1.59
N PRO A 635 15.83 -21.85 -1.36
CA PRO A 635 16.76 -21.52 -2.44
C PRO A 635 17.13 -22.75 -3.29
N ARG A 636 17.22 -23.93 -2.65
CA ARG A 636 17.50 -25.20 -3.35
C ARG A 636 16.37 -25.58 -4.30
N ALA A 637 15.12 -25.45 -3.90
CA ALA A 637 13.97 -25.70 -4.78
C ALA A 637 13.95 -24.74 -5.98
N ALA A 638 14.24 -23.46 -5.74
CA ALA A 638 14.34 -22.47 -6.80
C ALA A 638 15.41 -22.82 -7.83
N LEU A 639 16.60 -23.25 -7.36
CA LEU A 639 17.71 -23.69 -8.23
C LEU A 639 17.42 -25.00 -8.98
N LEU A 640 16.52 -25.85 -8.47
CA LEU A 640 16.10 -27.12 -9.07
C LEU A 640 14.72 -27.06 -9.73
N ALA A 641 14.19 -25.88 -10.00
CA ALA A 641 12.85 -25.67 -10.55
C ALA A 641 12.59 -26.50 -11.82
N ARG A 642 13.58 -26.61 -12.71
CA ARG A 642 13.53 -27.47 -13.90
C ARG A 642 13.22 -28.93 -13.59
N SER A 643 13.83 -29.48 -12.54
CA SER A 643 13.65 -30.88 -12.15
C SER A 643 12.30 -31.10 -11.44
N LEU A 644 11.87 -30.10 -10.65
CA LEU A 644 10.58 -30.13 -9.96
C LEU A 644 9.41 -29.96 -10.95
N ALA A 645 9.54 -29.07 -11.94
CA ALA A 645 8.52 -28.85 -12.97
C ALA A 645 8.23 -30.08 -13.85
N ARG A 646 9.17 -31.01 -13.97
CA ARG A 646 8.95 -32.30 -14.66
C ARG A 646 7.99 -33.21 -13.90
N ARG A 647 7.83 -33.01 -12.59
CA ARG A 647 7.06 -33.85 -11.67
C ARG A 647 5.81 -33.16 -11.15
N ALA A 648 5.80 -31.84 -11.10
CA ALA A 648 4.69 -31.03 -10.62
C ALA A 648 3.77 -30.61 -11.77
N ASP A 649 2.48 -30.48 -11.50
CA ASP A 649 1.50 -29.95 -12.44
C ASP A 649 1.47 -28.42 -12.41
N PHE A 650 1.86 -27.80 -11.27
CA PHE A 650 2.04 -26.37 -11.09
C PHE A 650 3.13 -26.10 -10.04
N LEU A 651 3.67 -24.87 -10.03
CA LEU A 651 4.59 -24.40 -9.00
C LEU A 651 4.02 -23.14 -8.34
N SER A 652 4.16 -23.01 -7.02
CA SER A 652 3.78 -21.83 -6.27
C SER A 652 4.96 -21.29 -5.48
N LEU A 653 5.29 -20.02 -5.65
CA LEU A 653 6.41 -19.38 -4.95
C LEU A 653 5.96 -18.93 -3.56
N GLY A 654 6.57 -19.48 -2.51
CA GLY A 654 6.38 -19.09 -1.11
C GLY A 654 7.39 -18.02 -0.71
N THR A 655 7.08 -16.74 -0.98
CA THR A 655 8.06 -15.66 -0.81
C THR A 655 8.45 -15.41 0.63
N ASN A 656 7.62 -15.75 1.62
CA ASN A 656 7.95 -15.56 3.03
C ASN A 656 9.18 -16.38 3.44
N ASP A 657 9.10 -17.71 3.30
CA ASP A 657 10.19 -18.62 3.64
C ASP A 657 11.40 -18.44 2.67
N LEU A 658 11.13 -18.21 1.39
CA LEU A 658 12.21 -17.97 0.43
C LEU A 658 13.02 -16.73 0.80
N THR A 659 12.37 -15.63 1.19
CA THR A 659 13.06 -14.41 1.63
C THR A 659 13.87 -14.67 2.90
N ALA A 660 13.29 -15.33 3.90
CA ALA A 660 13.99 -15.66 5.14
C ALA A 660 15.25 -16.49 4.88
N LEU A 661 15.15 -17.49 4.00
CA LEU A 661 16.26 -18.38 3.69
C LEU A 661 17.32 -17.75 2.78
N VAL A 662 16.93 -16.85 1.88
CA VAL A 662 17.87 -16.11 1.01
C VAL A 662 18.66 -15.09 1.83
N TRP A 663 18.01 -14.42 2.75
CA TRP A 663 18.67 -13.47 3.66
C TRP A 663 19.40 -14.15 4.82
N GLY A 664 19.10 -15.42 5.09
CA GLY A 664 19.62 -16.13 6.27
C GLY A 664 19.13 -15.53 7.59
N LEU A 665 17.93 -14.97 7.59
CA LEU A 665 17.32 -14.29 8.73
C LEU A 665 16.06 -15.02 9.20
N SER A 666 15.94 -15.20 10.51
CA SER A 666 14.64 -15.46 11.13
C SER A 666 13.81 -14.20 11.08
N ARG A 667 12.61 -14.28 10.48
CA ARG A 667 11.73 -13.12 10.34
C ARG A 667 11.41 -12.48 11.68
N ASP A 668 10.96 -13.29 12.64
CA ASP A 668 10.49 -12.80 13.93
C ASP A 668 11.63 -12.15 14.72
N ASP A 669 12.83 -12.75 14.72
CA ASP A 669 13.98 -12.19 15.42
C ASP A 669 14.53 -10.92 14.72
N ALA A 670 14.59 -10.93 13.39
CA ALA A 670 15.19 -9.83 12.63
C ALA A 670 14.32 -8.56 12.63
N GLU A 671 12.99 -8.69 12.56
CA GLU A 671 12.07 -7.55 12.54
C GLU A 671 12.12 -6.70 13.81
N HIS A 672 12.46 -7.32 14.95
CA HIS A 672 12.48 -6.61 16.24
C HIS A 672 13.81 -5.92 16.54
N HIS A 673 14.93 -6.49 16.14
CA HIS A 673 16.24 -6.03 16.61
C HIS A 673 17.17 -5.58 15.48
N LEU A 674 17.17 -6.27 14.35
CA LEU A 674 18.16 -6.05 13.29
C LEU A 674 17.67 -5.06 12.23
N LEU A 675 16.47 -5.27 11.69
CA LEU A 675 15.97 -4.49 10.56
C LEU A 675 15.74 -3.01 10.89
N PRO A 676 15.23 -2.63 12.10
CA PRO A 676 15.18 -1.22 12.49
C PRO A 676 16.56 -0.56 12.47
N ALA A 677 17.59 -1.23 13.03
CA ALA A 677 18.96 -0.71 13.02
C ALA A 677 19.52 -0.57 11.59
N TYR A 678 19.20 -1.50 10.68
CA TYR A 678 19.60 -1.41 9.27
C TYR A 678 18.94 -0.23 8.57
N GLN A 679 17.67 0.06 8.88
CA GLN A 679 16.95 1.21 8.34
C GLN A 679 17.51 2.53 8.89
N ASP A 680 17.78 2.62 10.18
CA ASP A 680 18.37 3.80 10.83
C ASP A 680 19.76 4.14 10.28
N LEU A 681 20.54 3.10 9.93
CA LEU A 681 21.86 3.24 9.32
C LEU A 681 21.81 3.45 7.79
N GLY A 682 20.64 3.44 7.17
CA GLY A 682 20.49 3.57 5.72
C GLY A 682 21.02 2.37 4.93
N LEU A 683 21.18 1.20 5.57
CA LEU A 683 21.60 -0.05 4.90
C LEU A 683 20.45 -0.72 4.14
N LEU A 684 19.22 -0.45 4.57
CA LEU A 684 17.98 -0.89 3.92
C LEU A 684 16.95 0.25 3.96
N ASP A 685 16.32 0.51 2.83
CA ASP A 685 15.20 1.47 2.77
C ASP A 685 13.92 0.87 3.38
N THR A 686 13.73 -0.43 3.23
CA THR A 686 12.49 -1.14 3.63
C THR A 686 12.83 -2.58 4.03
N SER A 687 12.08 -3.13 5.00
CA SER A 687 12.20 -4.54 5.38
C SER A 687 11.99 -5.46 4.16
N PRO A 688 12.87 -6.45 3.94
CA PRO A 688 12.71 -7.44 2.86
C PRO A 688 11.48 -8.34 3.05
N PHE A 689 10.91 -8.35 4.25
CA PHE A 689 9.66 -9.06 4.54
C PHE A 689 8.41 -8.20 4.22
N ALA A 690 8.54 -6.89 4.18
CA ALA A 690 7.45 -5.98 3.82
C ALA A 690 7.34 -5.74 2.31
N ARG A 691 8.48 -5.73 1.60
CA ARG A 691 8.56 -5.51 0.15
C ARG A 691 9.40 -6.60 -0.50
N LEU A 692 9.04 -6.98 -1.72
CA LEU A 692 9.79 -7.99 -2.48
C LEU A 692 11.23 -7.52 -2.73
N ASP A 693 12.19 -8.33 -2.29
CA ASP A 693 13.60 -8.21 -2.66
C ASP A 693 13.79 -8.65 -4.12
N VAL A 694 13.79 -7.67 -5.03
CA VAL A 694 13.90 -7.95 -6.46
C VAL A 694 15.30 -8.40 -6.85
N GLU A 695 16.34 -8.00 -6.10
CA GLU A 695 17.74 -8.30 -6.43
C GLU A 695 18.09 -9.78 -6.23
N ALA A 696 17.68 -10.39 -5.14
CA ALA A 696 18.00 -11.78 -4.84
C ALA A 696 16.77 -12.70 -4.99
N VAL A 697 15.69 -12.43 -4.27
CA VAL A 697 14.46 -13.25 -4.36
C VAL A 697 13.82 -13.14 -5.74
N GLY A 698 13.80 -11.93 -6.32
CA GLY A 698 13.32 -11.70 -7.67
C GLY A 698 14.15 -12.39 -8.74
N LEU A 699 15.48 -12.41 -8.59
CA LEU A 699 16.37 -13.18 -9.48
C LEU A 699 16.02 -14.67 -9.47
N LEU A 700 15.80 -15.24 -8.27
CA LEU A 700 15.39 -16.63 -8.14
C LEU A 700 14.01 -16.87 -8.74
N ALA A 701 13.06 -15.96 -8.54
CA ALA A 701 11.73 -16.05 -9.11
C ALA A 701 11.74 -16.06 -10.65
N ARG A 702 12.50 -15.18 -11.30
CA ARG A 702 12.69 -15.20 -12.77
C ARG A 702 13.27 -16.52 -13.23
N ARG A 703 14.31 -16.99 -12.56
CA ARG A 703 14.93 -18.27 -12.87
C ARG A 703 13.95 -19.45 -12.74
N VAL A 704 13.11 -19.46 -11.70
CA VAL A 704 12.07 -20.48 -11.53
C VAL A 704 11.12 -20.49 -12.73
N ALA A 705 10.66 -19.31 -13.17
CA ALA A 705 9.77 -19.21 -14.31
C ALA A 705 10.43 -19.73 -15.61
N ASP A 706 11.64 -19.28 -15.89
CA ASP A 706 12.39 -19.68 -17.10
C ASP A 706 12.67 -21.18 -17.11
N ASP A 707 13.19 -21.73 -16.01
CA ASP A 707 13.56 -23.15 -15.88
C ASP A 707 12.34 -24.08 -15.92
N ALA A 708 11.22 -23.68 -15.31
CA ALA A 708 9.98 -24.45 -15.31
C ALA A 708 9.37 -24.50 -16.72
N ARG A 709 9.23 -23.35 -17.38
CA ARG A 709 8.63 -23.24 -18.71
C ARG A 709 9.50 -23.85 -19.82
N ALA A 710 10.82 -23.84 -19.64
CA ALA A 710 11.72 -24.52 -20.56
C ALA A 710 11.47 -26.03 -20.68
N VAL A 711 10.91 -26.70 -19.67
CA VAL A 711 10.61 -28.13 -19.68
C VAL A 711 9.10 -28.43 -19.75
N ARG A 712 8.27 -27.49 -19.33
CA ARG A 712 6.80 -27.61 -19.37
C ARG A 712 6.19 -26.25 -19.72
N PRO A 713 6.10 -25.88 -20.99
CA PRO A 713 5.66 -24.54 -21.42
C PRO A 713 4.31 -24.08 -20.86
N GLY A 714 3.38 -25.01 -20.61
CA GLY A 714 2.05 -24.72 -20.05
C GLY A 714 1.95 -24.90 -18.54
N ILE A 715 3.08 -24.98 -17.80
CA ILE A 715 3.03 -25.11 -16.35
C ILE A 715 2.46 -23.82 -15.71
N THR A 716 1.54 -23.97 -14.78
CA THR A 716 1.01 -22.83 -14.01
C THR A 716 1.99 -22.39 -12.93
N LEU A 717 2.28 -21.10 -12.87
CA LEU A 717 3.18 -20.48 -11.90
C LEU A 717 2.39 -19.50 -11.03
N GLY A 718 2.38 -19.75 -9.73
CA GLY A 718 1.72 -18.90 -8.73
C GLY A 718 2.67 -18.29 -7.72
N VAL A 719 2.19 -17.29 -7.00
CA VAL A 719 2.87 -16.67 -5.86
C VAL A 719 1.89 -16.49 -4.72
N CYS A 720 2.26 -16.80 -3.49
CA CYS A 720 1.35 -16.76 -2.34
C CYS A 720 1.91 -16.10 -1.07
N GLY A 721 3.06 -15.42 -1.11
CA GLY A 721 3.60 -14.71 0.04
C GLY A 721 2.92 -13.36 0.31
N GLU A 722 3.15 -12.81 1.49
CA GLU A 722 2.57 -11.54 1.96
C GLU A 722 2.90 -10.35 1.02
N GLN A 723 4.11 -10.32 0.44
CA GLN A 723 4.56 -9.26 -0.46
C GLN A 723 3.87 -9.32 -1.83
N ALA A 724 3.24 -10.45 -2.19
CA ALA A 724 2.69 -10.68 -3.55
C ALA A 724 1.58 -9.71 -3.97
N ALA A 725 0.95 -9.01 -3.01
CA ALA A 725 -0.10 -8.03 -3.26
C ALA A 725 0.39 -6.57 -3.32
N ASP A 726 1.69 -6.31 -3.14
CA ASP A 726 2.26 -4.99 -3.36
C ASP A 726 2.30 -4.66 -4.85
N GLU A 727 1.99 -3.41 -5.24
CA GLU A 727 1.91 -3.01 -6.66
C GLU A 727 3.22 -3.31 -7.41
N SER A 728 4.37 -3.05 -6.77
CA SER A 728 5.68 -3.30 -7.37
C SER A 728 5.93 -4.79 -7.57
N ALA A 729 5.50 -5.64 -6.63
CA ALA A 729 5.62 -7.09 -6.72
C ALA A 729 4.67 -7.67 -7.78
N VAL A 730 3.40 -7.21 -7.82
CA VAL A 730 2.42 -7.60 -8.84
C VAL A 730 2.97 -7.32 -10.24
N ARG A 731 3.51 -6.12 -10.47
CA ARG A 731 4.14 -5.75 -11.73
C ARG A 731 5.32 -6.65 -12.05
N PHE A 732 6.21 -6.88 -11.07
CA PHE A 732 7.35 -7.76 -11.24
C PHE A 732 6.95 -9.18 -11.64
N PHE A 733 5.95 -9.79 -10.98
CA PHE A 733 5.49 -11.14 -11.29
C PHE A 733 4.77 -11.22 -12.63
N ALA A 734 4.03 -10.19 -13.02
CA ALA A 734 3.45 -10.09 -14.36
C ALA A 734 4.56 -10.08 -15.44
N GLU A 735 5.59 -9.25 -15.27
CA GLU A 735 6.75 -9.18 -16.18
C GLU A 735 7.58 -10.47 -16.19
N ALA A 736 7.69 -11.15 -15.06
CA ALA A 736 8.37 -12.43 -14.92
C ALA A 736 7.55 -13.61 -15.49
N GLY A 737 6.34 -13.38 -15.96
CA GLY A 737 5.49 -14.37 -16.62
C GLY A 737 4.81 -15.35 -15.66
N TYR A 738 4.52 -14.95 -14.45
CA TYR A 738 3.67 -15.71 -13.53
C TYR A 738 2.20 -15.62 -13.95
N ASP A 739 1.41 -16.65 -13.62
CA ASP A 739 0.01 -16.73 -14.02
C ASP A 739 -0.93 -16.14 -12.97
N HIS A 740 -0.55 -16.23 -11.68
CA HIS A 740 -1.34 -15.62 -10.61
C HIS A 740 -0.51 -15.22 -9.39
N VAL A 741 -1.04 -14.23 -8.66
CA VAL A 741 -0.63 -13.88 -7.29
C VAL A 741 -1.78 -14.17 -6.33
N SER A 742 -1.47 -14.44 -5.07
CA SER A 742 -2.47 -14.72 -4.03
C SER A 742 -2.23 -13.86 -2.80
N CYS A 743 -3.30 -13.31 -2.24
CA CYS A 743 -3.24 -12.41 -1.10
C CYS A 743 -4.47 -12.54 -0.19
N ALA A 744 -4.38 -11.96 1.01
CA ALA A 744 -5.50 -11.92 1.95
C ALA A 744 -6.74 -11.21 1.35
N PRO A 745 -7.98 -11.60 1.73
CA PRO A 745 -9.21 -11.05 1.15
C PRO A 745 -9.25 -9.53 1.05
N PRO A 746 -8.88 -8.73 2.08
CA PRO A 746 -8.94 -7.27 2.00
C PRO A 746 -8.01 -6.64 0.95
N ARG A 747 -7.00 -7.37 0.49
CA ARG A 747 -6.03 -6.88 -0.51
C ARG A 747 -6.42 -7.21 -1.96
N ILE A 748 -7.43 -8.07 -2.19
CA ILE A 748 -7.86 -8.48 -3.52
C ILE A 748 -8.17 -7.28 -4.44
N PRO A 749 -8.94 -6.26 -4.02
CA PRO A 749 -9.26 -5.13 -4.90
C PRO A 749 -8.02 -4.37 -5.37
N LEU A 750 -7.06 -4.18 -4.47
CA LEU A 750 -5.81 -3.46 -4.77
C LEU A 750 -4.89 -4.28 -5.68
N ALA A 751 -4.79 -5.59 -5.43
CA ALA A 751 -4.02 -6.50 -6.27
C ALA A 751 -4.61 -6.61 -7.69
N ARG A 752 -5.96 -6.63 -7.83
CA ARG A 752 -6.64 -6.60 -9.13
C ARG A 752 -6.35 -5.31 -9.89
N LEU A 753 -6.38 -4.17 -9.20
CA LEU A 753 -6.01 -2.88 -9.79
C LEU A 753 -4.55 -2.89 -10.26
N ALA A 754 -3.64 -3.35 -9.42
CA ALA A 754 -2.21 -3.46 -9.77
C ALA A 754 -1.97 -4.39 -10.96
N ALA A 755 -2.65 -5.56 -11.01
CA ALA A 755 -2.55 -6.52 -12.11
C ALA A 755 -3.09 -5.93 -13.43
N ALA A 756 -4.23 -5.24 -13.39
CA ALA A 756 -4.80 -4.57 -14.56
C ALA A 756 -3.88 -3.46 -15.08
N ARG A 757 -3.27 -2.67 -14.17
CA ARG A 757 -2.29 -1.63 -14.53
C ARG A 757 -1.04 -2.22 -15.18
N ALA A 758 -0.53 -3.34 -14.64
CA ALA A 758 0.63 -4.04 -15.19
C ALA A 758 0.39 -4.61 -16.60
N ALA A 759 -0.86 -4.98 -16.90
CA ALA A 759 -1.25 -5.49 -18.23
C ALA A 759 -1.39 -4.39 -19.30
N LEU A 760 -1.49 -3.11 -18.90
CA LEU A 760 -1.63 -2.01 -19.84
C LEU A 760 -0.28 -1.68 -20.50
N PRO A 761 -0.21 -1.49 -21.84
CA PRO A 761 1.02 -1.12 -22.51
C PRO A 761 1.56 0.22 -21.97
N PRO A 762 2.88 0.39 -21.87
CA PRO A 762 3.44 1.66 -21.44
C PRO A 762 3.02 2.78 -22.40
N GLU A 763 2.46 3.87 -21.87
CA GLU A 763 2.19 5.06 -22.68
C GLU A 763 3.46 5.87 -22.90
N ALA A 764 3.56 6.50 -24.09
CA ALA A 764 4.54 7.55 -24.31
C ALA A 764 4.17 8.77 -23.43
N ALA A 765 5.01 9.02 -22.42
CA ALA A 765 4.97 10.13 -21.46
C ALA A 765 3.65 10.26 -20.64
N ASP A 766 3.76 9.95 -19.39
CA ASP A 766 2.71 10.06 -18.36
C ASP A 766 2.15 11.49 -18.30
N ASN A 767 0.90 11.67 -18.68
CA ASN A 767 0.17 12.94 -18.64
C ASN A 767 -0.39 13.27 -17.25
N ARG A 768 0.11 12.63 -16.18
CA ARG A 768 -0.29 12.96 -14.82
C ARG A 768 0.28 14.30 -14.40
N PRO A 769 -0.49 15.13 -13.68
CA PRO A 769 0.08 16.25 -12.97
C PRO A 769 0.97 15.68 -11.84
N THR A 770 2.28 15.63 -12.07
CA THR A 770 3.24 15.30 -11.03
C THR A 770 3.29 16.45 -10.02
N GLU A 771 3.11 16.14 -8.72
CA GLU A 771 3.62 17.04 -7.69
C GLU A 771 5.11 17.24 -7.96
N ALA A 772 5.51 18.49 -8.19
CA ALA A 772 6.92 18.82 -8.20
C ALA A 772 7.49 18.37 -6.84
N LYS A 773 8.42 17.43 -6.87
CA LYS A 773 9.15 17.01 -5.68
C LYS A 773 9.67 18.28 -4.99
N ARG A 774 9.17 18.53 -3.77
CA ARG A 774 9.63 19.61 -2.91
C ARG A 774 11.06 19.37 -2.47
#